data_b7b9e7c3034f8df4983c921eca1aa2cd
#
_entry.id   b7b9e7c3034f8df4983c921eca1aa2cd
#
_cell.length_a   1.000
_cell.length_b   1.000
_cell.length_c   1.000
_cell.angle_alpha   90.00
_cell.angle_beta   90.00
_cell.angle_gamma   90.00
#
_symmetry.space_group_name_H-M   'P 1'
#
loop_
_entity.id
_entity.type
_entity.pdbx_description
1 polymer ?
#
loop_
_entity_poly.entity_id
_entity_poly.type
_entity_poly.pdbx_seq_one_letter_code
_entity_poly.pdbx_strand_id
1 'polypeptide(L)'
;MGLRFVLFYLSAYHIAHFNVEMKSELVVDVSREEVSIALLEDSRLVSLQKESRNIAYAVGDLYLAKVKKLMPGLNAAFVDVGYEKDAFLHYLDLGPQFNTYIRYVREALDDKRKVPSVSKLKFDQDIPKQGTIQDVLKPGDQLLVQVAKEPISTKGPRLTTEISFTGRFMVLMPFGDKISISQKIKSTEEKIRLRQLIGSIKPKGFSVIVRTSAENKRVAELNNEMRTLLKSWEDSIAKMQRAKAPALVYQEDSRTLSMIRDLFAPTFENIHVNDKESYEQIRKYVSLIAPEKDSIVQLYDSEVPIFDHYNITRQIKSSFGKTVSFRSGAYLIIEHTEALHVIDVNSGNRSKSTPDQESNALDVNLKAADEIARQLRLRDMGGIIVVDFIDMAKQEHRQELYDHMREIMANDRARHNILPLSKFGLMQITRQRVRPALDIATAETCPSCFGKGYVQSSLLFTDKLEEKIEYLTEHLKVKKFIMYVHPYVESYIKKGLFSLYSRWRRRYGRGVKVVADESLAFLQYKVLDQNKVEIDLQEESDMNSSQTKNGQKVNTRNDVNTADETAEAQPAKNKSKKNKQKQAQQQPQPKQEPKQKEARKPQQEQKPKEAPQPQEQKPKEAPQPQQEQKPKPAPKPRRKPQPKKDNEEKAAVTETGLMVIEPTTPTQQPE
;
A
#
# COMPACT_ATOMS: atom_id res chain seq x y z
N MET A 1 -18.44 19.06 -49.66
CA MET A 1 -18.52 19.89 -48.44
C MET A 1 -19.20 19.19 -47.26
N GLY A 2 -19.97 18.12 -47.47
CA GLY A 2 -20.69 17.41 -46.39
C GLY A 2 -19.88 16.50 -45.47
N LEU A 3 -18.76 15.91 -45.93
CA LEU A 3 -18.01 14.93 -45.16
C LEU A 3 -17.10 15.53 -44.07
N ARG A 4 -16.68 16.77 -44.22
CA ARG A 4 -15.86 17.49 -43.22
C ARG A 4 -16.68 18.01 -42.01
N PHE A 5 -17.97 18.21 -42.17
CA PHE A 5 -18.87 18.60 -41.08
C PHE A 5 -19.24 17.43 -40.19
N VAL A 6 -19.40 16.24 -40.73
CA VAL A 6 -19.73 15.00 -39.93
C VAL A 6 -18.54 14.57 -39.06
N LEU A 7 -17.31 14.68 -39.57
CA LEU A 7 -16.10 14.37 -38.76
C LEU A 7 -15.86 15.39 -37.64
N PHE A 8 -16.24 16.65 -37.84
CA PHE A 8 -16.14 17.68 -36.79
C PHE A 8 -17.21 17.48 -35.69
N TYR A 9 -18.41 17.03 -36.05
CA TYR A 9 -19.49 16.71 -35.12
C TYR A 9 -19.19 15.44 -34.34
N LEU A 10 -18.62 14.41 -34.96
CA LEU A 10 -18.20 13.18 -34.28
C LEU A 10 -17.02 13.40 -33.31
N SER A 11 -16.05 14.26 -33.69
CA SER A 11 -14.97 14.70 -32.82
C SER A 11 -15.47 15.55 -31.64
N ALA A 12 -16.42 16.47 -31.89
CA ALA A 12 -17.02 17.27 -30.82
C ALA A 12 -17.91 16.44 -29.89
N TYR A 13 -18.59 15.43 -30.41
CA TYR A 13 -19.40 14.49 -29.59
C TYR A 13 -18.53 13.58 -28.72
N HIS A 14 -17.34 13.18 -29.17
CA HIS A 14 -16.37 12.44 -28.37
C HIS A 14 -15.72 13.32 -27.29
N ILE A 15 -15.47 14.60 -27.58
CA ILE A 15 -14.90 15.56 -26.60
C ILE A 15 -15.93 16.00 -25.57
N ALA A 16 -17.23 16.03 -25.91
CA ALA A 16 -18.31 16.42 -25.00
C ALA A 16 -18.71 15.33 -24.00
N HIS A 17 -18.30 14.05 -24.19
CA HIS A 17 -18.62 12.97 -23.28
C HIS A 17 -17.56 12.73 -22.18
N PHE A 18 -16.47 13.50 -22.11
CA PHE A 18 -15.38 13.30 -21.14
C PHE A 18 -15.36 14.27 -19.95
N ASN A 19 -16.40 15.11 -19.77
CA ASN A 19 -16.54 15.94 -18.57
C ASN A 19 -17.76 15.53 -17.71
N VAL A 20 -17.99 14.25 -17.53
CA VAL A 20 -18.79 13.82 -16.39
C VAL A 20 -17.86 13.91 -15.18
N GLU A 21 -18.04 14.93 -14.33
CA GLU A 21 -17.35 15.01 -13.04
C GLU A 21 -17.66 13.73 -12.27
N MET A 22 -16.67 12.86 -12.12
CA MET A 22 -16.81 11.61 -11.34
C MET A 22 -17.16 11.98 -9.90
N LYS A 23 -18.29 11.47 -9.42
CA LYS A 23 -18.77 11.67 -8.07
C LYS A 23 -17.99 10.78 -7.11
N SER A 24 -17.36 11.41 -6.12
CA SER A 24 -16.59 10.69 -5.12
C SER A 24 -17.31 10.71 -3.78
N GLU A 25 -17.43 9.55 -3.15
CA GLU A 25 -18.01 9.37 -1.83
C GLU A 25 -17.04 8.61 -0.91
N LEU A 26 -16.99 9.00 0.36
CA LEU A 26 -16.20 8.32 1.38
C LEU A 26 -17.14 7.68 2.39
N VAL A 27 -16.93 6.40 2.64
CA VAL A 27 -17.69 5.66 3.66
C VAL A 27 -16.71 5.17 4.72
N VAL A 28 -16.91 5.61 5.96
CA VAL A 28 -16.07 5.30 7.13
C VAL A 28 -16.85 4.41 8.06
N ASP A 29 -16.39 3.19 8.21
CA ASP A 29 -16.94 2.19 9.12
C ASP A 29 -16.01 2.03 10.33
N VAL A 30 -16.47 2.48 11.48
CA VAL A 30 -15.75 2.45 12.75
C VAL A 30 -16.31 1.33 13.60
N SER A 31 -15.50 0.32 13.84
CA SER A 31 -15.76 -0.77 14.78
C SER A 31 -15.00 -0.57 16.09
N ARG A 32 -15.10 -1.52 17.03
CA ARG A 32 -14.37 -1.44 18.30
C ARG A 32 -12.86 -1.54 18.13
N GLU A 33 -12.41 -2.30 17.16
CA GLU A 33 -11.00 -2.64 16.97
C GLU A 33 -10.40 -1.99 15.73
N GLU A 34 -11.21 -1.73 14.70
CA GLU A 34 -10.78 -1.35 13.37
C GLU A 34 -11.60 -0.17 12.82
N VAL A 35 -10.95 0.70 12.09
CA VAL A 35 -11.57 1.71 11.22
C VAL A 35 -11.34 1.31 9.78
N SER A 36 -12.41 1.06 9.04
CA SER A 36 -12.37 0.74 7.63
C SER A 36 -12.85 1.93 6.81
N ILE A 37 -12.07 2.36 5.83
CA ILE A 37 -12.34 3.54 5.01
C ILE A 37 -12.45 3.11 3.56
N ALA A 38 -13.61 3.28 2.96
CA ALA A 38 -13.89 2.97 1.57
C ALA A 38 -14.10 4.24 0.75
N LEU A 39 -13.36 4.37 -0.36
CA LEU A 39 -13.59 5.40 -1.37
C LEU A 39 -14.36 4.80 -2.52
N LEU A 40 -15.48 5.42 -2.83
CA LEU A 40 -16.32 5.11 -3.99
C LEU A 40 -16.15 6.21 -5.05
N GLU A 41 -16.00 5.81 -6.31
CA GLU A 41 -16.11 6.68 -7.49
C GLU A 41 -17.28 6.16 -8.33
N ASP A 42 -18.32 6.96 -8.54
CA ASP A 42 -19.59 6.57 -9.18
C ASP A 42 -20.16 5.27 -8.58
N SER A 43 -20.25 5.20 -7.25
CA SER A 43 -20.71 4.04 -6.47
C SER A 43 -19.85 2.76 -6.63
N ARG A 44 -18.67 2.84 -7.27
CA ARG A 44 -17.72 1.73 -7.40
C ARG A 44 -16.58 1.86 -6.41
N LEU A 45 -16.29 0.79 -5.69
CA LEU A 45 -15.19 0.73 -4.73
C LEU A 45 -13.84 0.81 -5.45
N VAL A 46 -13.07 1.88 -5.21
CA VAL A 46 -11.74 2.11 -5.82
C VAL A 46 -10.58 2.11 -4.84
N SER A 47 -10.86 2.31 -3.55
CA SER A 47 -9.84 2.19 -2.51
C SER A 47 -10.48 1.71 -1.22
N LEU A 48 -9.82 0.80 -0.53
CA LEU A 48 -10.20 0.32 0.79
C LEU A 48 -8.98 0.40 1.70
N GLN A 49 -9.15 0.97 2.88
CA GLN A 49 -8.11 1.01 3.89
C GLN A 49 -8.68 0.50 5.20
N LYS A 50 -7.85 -0.23 5.92
CA LYS A 50 -8.15 -0.77 7.23
C LYS A 50 -7.10 -0.30 8.21
N GLU A 51 -7.53 0.16 9.36
CA GLU A 51 -6.67 0.71 10.39
C GLU A 51 -7.14 0.23 11.77
N SER A 52 -6.22 -0.12 12.63
CA SER A 52 -6.58 -0.38 14.03
C SER A 52 -6.98 0.94 14.71
N ARG A 53 -8.04 0.94 15.52
CA ARG A 53 -8.54 2.14 16.22
C ARG A 53 -7.51 2.74 17.19
N ASN A 54 -6.66 1.90 17.76
CA ASN A 54 -5.69 2.27 18.80
C ASN A 54 -4.25 2.15 18.28
N ILE A 55 -3.88 2.92 17.26
CA ILE A 55 -2.49 2.97 16.83
C ILE A 55 -1.72 3.96 17.69
N ALA A 56 -0.98 3.43 18.65
CA ALA A 56 0.13 4.18 19.25
C ALA A 56 1.34 4.07 18.29
N TYR A 57 2.10 5.16 18.16
CA TYR A 57 3.28 5.24 17.29
C TYR A 57 2.93 5.24 15.79
N ALA A 58 1.90 6.01 15.42
CA ALA A 58 1.54 6.22 14.03
C ALA A 58 2.63 6.98 13.26
N VAL A 59 2.69 6.76 11.93
CA VAL A 59 3.60 7.53 11.07
C VAL A 59 3.28 9.02 11.17
N GLY A 60 4.29 9.83 11.48
CA GLY A 60 4.14 11.27 11.66
C GLY A 60 4.18 11.73 13.13
N ASP A 61 3.88 10.83 14.07
CA ASP A 61 3.96 11.15 15.49
C ASP A 61 5.36 11.57 15.91
N LEU A 62 5.45 12.62 16.73
CA LEU A 62 6.71 13.14 17.26
C LEU A 62 6.88 12.76 18.73
N TYR A 63 8.03 12.20 19.04
CA TYR A 63 8.41 11.81 20.41
C TYR A 63 9.68 12.53 20.86
N LEU A 64 9.67 13.01 22.09
CA LEU A 64 10.91 13.25 22.82
C LEU A 64 11.41 11.88 23.29
N ALA A 65 12.58 11.46 22.83
CA ALA A 65 13.10 10.12 22.98
C ALA A 65 14.51 10.13 23.56
N LYS A 66 15.01 8.99 24.04
CA LYS A 66 16.34 8.83 24.59
C LYS A 66 17.09 7.71 23.88
N VAL A 67 18.34 7.96 23.48
CA VAL A 67 19.21 6.95 22.90
C VAL A 67 19.61 5.92 23.97
N LYS A 68 19.23 4.65 23.77
CA LYS A 68 19.59 3.55 24.68
C LYS A 68 20.97 2.99 24.35
N LYS A 69 21.21 2.62 23.10
CA LYS A 69 22.49 2.02 22.67
C LYS A 69 22.77 2.30 21.19
N LEU A 70 24.04 2.30 20.83
CA LEU A 70 24.50 2.37 19.44
C LEU A 70 24.84 0.99 18.92
N MET A 71 24.57 0.77 17.62
CA MET A 71 24.85 -0.47 16.89
C MET A 71 25.73 -0.15 15.67
N PRO A 72 27.06 -0.09 15.86
CA PRO A 72 27.99 0.30 14.79
C PRO A 72 27.90 -0.59 13.55
N GLY A 73 27.73 -1.90 13.74
CA GLY A 73 27.61 -2.86 12.63
C GLY A 73 26.38 -2.65 11.74
N LEU A 74 25.35 -1.94 12.25
CA LEU A 74 24.15 -1.56 11.49
C LEU A 74 24.15 -0.08 11.13
N ASN A 75 25.17 0.67 11.54
CA ASN A 75 25.20 2.14 11.47
C ASN A 75 23.91 2.80 11.98
N ALA A 76 23.44 2.37 13.16
CA ALA A 76 22.13 2.73 13.71
C ALA A 76 22.17 2.89 15.24
N ALA A 77 21.13 3.49 15.79
CA ALA A 77 20.87 3.59 17.22
C ALA A 77 19.54 2.93 17.58
N PHE A 78 19.48 2.31 18.76
CA PHE A 78 18.24 1.95 19.40
C PHE A 78 17.82 3.04 20.36
N VAL A 79 16.57 3.47 20.23
CA VAL A 79 16.03 4.68 20.88
C VAL A 79 14.77 4.30 21.65
N ASP A 80 14.66 4.83 22.87
CA ASP A 80 13.49 4.67 23.72
C ASP A 80 12.45 5.74 23.39
N VAL A 81 11.31 5.32 22.91
CA VAL A 81 10.12 6.15 22.66
C VAL A 81 8.95 5.80 23.58
N GLY A 82 9.16 4.89 24.55
CA GLY A 82 8.12 4.38 25.46
C GLY A 82 7.35 3.18 24.92
N TYR A 83 7.78 2.60 23.79
CA TYR A 83 7.22 1.37 23.25
C TYR A 83 7.90 0.13 23.88
N GLU A 84 7.20 -1.03 23.90
CA GLU A 84 7.74 -2.27 24.48
C GLU A 84 9.09 -2.66 23.90
N LYS A 85 9.31 -2.37 22.62
CA LYS A 85 10.54 -2.67 21.90
C LYS A 85 11.24 -1.40 21.50
N ASP A 86 12.57 -1.38 21.58
CA ASP A 86 13.38 -0.25 21.21
C ASP A 86 13.14 0.14 19.76
N ALA A 87 12.94 1.42 19.52
CA ALA A 87 12.79 1.99 18.20
C ALA A 87 14.14 2.05 17.46
N PHE A 88 14.09 1.96 16.13
CA PHE A 88 15.28 1.90 15.27
C PHE A 88 15.49 3.23 14.54
N LEU A 89 16.69 3.83 14.70
CA LEU A 89 17.12 5.05 14.04
C LEU A 89 18.43 4.79 13.27
N HIS A 90 18.37 4.78 11.95
CA HIS A 90 19.53 4.57 11.11
C HIS A 90 20.25 5.89 10.84
N TYR A 91 21.58 5.86 10.60
CA TYR A 91 22.37 7.06 10.29
C TYR A 91 21.78 7.89 9.13
N LEU A 92 21.32 7.24 8.07
CA LEU A 92 20.72 7.94 6.92
C LEU A 92 19.36 8.58 7.22
N ASP A 93 18.73 8.26 8.33
CA ASP A 93 17.44 8.85 8.78
C ASP A 93 17.68 10.08 9.70
N LEU A 94 18.93 10.47 9.94
CA LEU A 94 19.28 11.68 10.72
C LEU A 94 19.10 12.98 9.95
N GLY A 95 19.12 12.92 8.62
CA GLY A 95 19.11 14.11 7.78
C GLY A 95 20.42 14.90 7.75
N PRO A 96 20.63 15.73 6.72
CA PRO A 96 21.90 16.43 6.52
C PRO A 96 22.20 17.46 7.63
N GLN A 97 21.20 18.16 8.13
CA GLN A 97 21.35 19.25 9.14
C GLN A 97 21.33 18.74 10.59
N PHE A 98 21.74 17.49 10.81
CA PHE A 98 21.68 16.87 12.13
C PHE A 98 22.43 17.65 13.22
N ASN A 99 23.59 18.25 12.89
CA ASN A 99 24.38 19.04 13.84
C ASN A 99 23.59 20.27 14.31
N THR A 100 22.94 20.99 13.42
CA THR A 100 22.09 22.13 13.73
C THR A 100 20.88 21.70 14.56
N TYR A 101 20.24 20.58 14.16
CA TYR A 101 19.09 20.01 14.83
C TYR A 101 19.41 19.61 16.29
N ILE A 102 20.48 18.83 16.53
CA ILE A 102 20.80 18.36 17.88
C ILE A 102 21.18 19.50 18.82
N ARG A 103 21.89 20.52 18.30
CA ARG A 103 22.17 21.74 19.06
C ARG A 103 20.88 22.45 19.44
N TYR A 104 19.93 22.62 18.51
CA TYR A 104 18.64 23.22 18.78
C TYR A 104 17.84 22.48 19.86
N VAL A 105 17.78 21.14 19.76
CA VAL A 105 17.07 20.31 20.74
C VAL A 105 17.66 20.46 22.14
N ARG A 106 19.01 20.48 22.26
CA ARG A 106 19.69 20.71 23.54
C ARG A 106 19.38 22.10 24.10
N GLU A 107 19.51 23.14 23.29
CA GLU A 107 19.19 24.51 23.68
C GLU A 107 17.73 24.65 24.14
N ALA A 108 16.80 24.00 23.43
CA ALA A 108 15.37 24.02 23.77
C ALA A 108 15.06 23.27 25.09
N LEU A 109 15.82 22.22 25.41
CA LEU A 109 15.65 21.47 26.66
C LEU A 109 16.31 22.16 27.88
N ASP A 110 17.40 22.91 27.66
CA ASP A 110 18.14 23.62 28.69
C ASP A 110 17.39 24.88 29.13
N ASP A 111 16.87 25.68 28.18
CA ASP A 111 16.10 26.91 28.49
C ASP A 111 14.58 26.66 28.32
N LYS A 112 13.93 26.23 29.40
CA LYS A 112 12.48 25.96 29.42
C LYS A 112 11.60 27.21 29.35
N ARG A 113 12.16 28.40 29.40
CA ARG A 113 11.40 29.66 29.45
C ARG A 113 11.06 30.21 28.08
N LYS A 114 11.82 29.82 27.04
CA LYS A 114 11.70 30.39 25.71
C LYS A 114 11.89 29.33 24.65
N VAL A 115 10.96 29.25 23.71
CA VAL A 115 11.13 28.45 22.52
C VAL A 115 12.19 29.07 21.62
N PRO A 116 13.32 28.39 21.34
CA PRO A 116 14.33 28.92 20.44
C PRO A 116 13.75 29.15 19.03
N SER A 117 14.11 30.25 18.39
CA SER A 117 13.62 30.57 17.05
C SER A 117 14.50 29.93 15.99
N VAL A 118 13.94 29.03 15.21
CA VAL A 118 14.63 28.37 14.05
C VAL A 118 15.14 29.40 13.04
N SER A 119 14.43 30.53 12.86
CA SER A 119 14.80 31.58 11.90
C SER A 119 16.10 32.35 12.29
N LYS A 120 16.54 32.26 13.54
CA LYS A 120 17.75 32.92 14.06
C LYS A 120 18.96 31.96 14.12
N LEU A 121 18.76 30.68 13.86
CA LEU A 121 19.83 29.68 13.90
C LEU A 121 20.85 29.94 12.79
N LYS A 122 22.12 29.79 13.14
CA LYS A 122 23.18 29.57 12.15
C LYS A 122 23.23 28.08 11.86
N PHE A 123 23.15 27.72 10.58
CA PHE A 123 23.27 26.34 10.16
C PHE A 123 24.72 25.87 10.25
N ASP A 124 24.90 24.72 10.87
CA ASP A 124 26.17 24.02 10.91
C ASP A 124 26.41 23.26 9.59
N GLN A 125 27.63 22.75 9.42
CA GLN A 125 27.96 21.93 8.28
C GLN A 125 27.13 20.65 8.28
N ASP A 126 26.66 20.25 7.10
CA ASP A 126 25.93 19.00 6.89
C ASP A 126 26.76 17.79 7.33
N ILE A 127 26.11 16.80 7.93
CA ILE A 127 26.78 15.53 8.21
C ILE A 127 27.08 14.79 6.90
N PRO A 128 28.24 14.14 6.77
CA PRO A 128 28.61 13.41 5.55
C PRO A 128 27.69 12.21 5.34
N LYS A 129 27.30 11.93 4.10
CA LYS A 129 26.43 10.77 3.79
C LYS A 129 27.04 9.42 4.17
N GLN A 130 28.36 9.33 4.20
CA GLN A 130 29.14 8.11 4.54
C GLN A 130 29.68 8.15 5.98
N GLY A 131 29.11 8.96 6.86
CA GLY A 131 29.49 9.02 8.26
C GLY A 131 29.02 7.83 9.08
N THR A 132 29.43 7.79 10.35
CA THR A 132 29.02 6.75 11.28
C THR A 132 28.11 7.30 12.39
N ILE A 133 27.22 6.46 12.91
CA ILE A 133 26.29 6.86 13.98
C ILE A 133 27.05 7.25 15.26
N GLN A 134 28.23 6.69 15.50
CA GLN A 134 29.05 6.93 16.67
C GLN A 134 29.66 8.34 16.69
N ASP A 135 29.86 8.94 15.50
CA ASP A 135 30.47 10.27 15.38
C ASP A 135 29.47 11.37 15.79
N VAL A 136 28.17 11.08 15.74
CA VAL A 136 27.12 12.08 15.89
C VAL A 136 26.20 11.86 17.10
N LEU A 137 26.12 10.63 17.63
CA LEU A 137 25.24 10.27 18.75
C LEU A 137 25.98 9.56 19.87
N LYS A 138 25.48 9.75 21.08
CA LYS A 138 25.96 9.05 22.29
C LYS A 138 24.78 8.39 23.02
N PRO A 139 25.00 7.25 23.70
CA PRO A 139 24.01 6.71 24.61
C PRO A 139 23.61 7.76 25.67
N GLY A 140 22.31 7.91 25.89
CA GLY A 140 21.78 8.92 26.82
C GLY A 140 21.36 10.23 26.19
N ASP A 141 21.74 10.53 24.93
CA ASP A 141 21.29 11.73 24.22
C ASP A 141 19.75 11.73 24.10
N GLN A 142 19.16 12.92 24.27
CA GLN A 142 17.74 13.15 24.05
C GLN A 142 17.52 13.72 22.65
N LEU A 143 16.53 13.16 21.96
CA LEU A 143 16.23 13.46 20.57
C LEU A 143 14.73 13.74 20.41
N LEU A 144 14.39 14.68 19.54
CA LEU A 144 13.03 14.84 19.04
C LEU A 144 12.92 14.03 17.75
N VAL A 145 12.23 12.89 17.76
CA VAL A 145 12.16 11.95 16.65
C VAL A 145 10.74 11.81 16.11
N GLN A 146 10.65 11.58 14.82
CA GLN A 146 9.39 11.31 14.15
C GLN A 146 9.31 9.83 13.75
N VAL A 147 8.13 9.22 13.90
CA VAL A 147 7.89 7.85 13.43
C VAL A 147 7.82 7.85 11.91
N ALA A 148 8.78 7.20 11.29
CA ALA A 148 8.83 7.03 9.84
C ALA A 148 8.14 5.76 9.36
N LYS A 149 8.10 4.71 10.22
CA LYS A 149 7.32 3.47 9.99
C LYS A 149 6.81 2.96 11.34
N GLU A 150 5.58 2.52 11.32
CA GLU A 150 4.91 1.89 12.46
C GLU A 150 5.61 0.61 12.91
N PRO A 151 5.47 0.21 14.17
CA PRO A 151 5.99 -1.08 14.65
C PRO A 151 5.28 -2.23 13.91
N ILE A 152 6.03 -3.26 13.54
CA ILE A 152 5.48 -4.43 12.83
C ILE A 152 5.92 -5.69 13.57
N SER A 153 4.97 -6.51 14.01
CA SER A 153 5.20 -7.79 14.66
C SER A 153 6.23 -7.70 15.80
N THR A 154 7.41 -8.26 15.61
CA THR A 154 8.49 -8.30 16.63
C THR A 154 9.44 -7.10 16.60
N LYS A 155 9.23 -6.12 15.70
CA LYS A 155 10.14 -4.97 15.51
C LYS A 155 9.50 -3.68 16.03
N GLY A 156 10.30 -2.89 16.76
CA GLY A 156 9.92 -1.54 17.15
C GLY A 156 9.78 -0.57 15.96
N PRO A 157 9.24 0.63 16.19
CA PRO A 157 9.04 1.62 15.13
C PRO A 157 10.38 2.09 14.54
N ARG A 158 10.38 2.48 13.25
CA ARG A 158 11.51 3.15 12.62
C ARG A 158 11.35 4.65 12.76
N LEU A 159 12.41 5.31 13.13
CA LEU A 159 12.44 6.74 13.41
C LEU A 159 13.25 7.53 12.39
N THR A 160 12.98 8.83 12.32
CA THR A 160 13.80 9.83 11.62
C THR A 160 13.90 11.11 12.46
N THR A 161 14.97 11.87 12.28
CA THR A 161 15.11 13.23 12.81
C THR A 161 14.81 14.31 11.75
N GLU A 162 14.51 13.93 10.52
CA GLU A 162 13.96 14.81 9.49
C GLU A 162 12.46 15.06 9.76
N ILE A 163 12.21 15.98 10.67
CA ILE A 163 10.84 16.31 11.12
C ILE A 163 10.07 16.99 9.99
N SER A 164 8.83 16.59 9.81
CA SER A 164 7.93 17.12 8.79
C SER A 164 6.50 17.26 9.31
N PHE A 165 5.87 18.39 9.02
CA PHE A 165 4.44 18.63 9.28
C PHE A 165 3.71 18.66 7.96
N THR A 166 2.78 17.74 7.77
CA THR A 166 2.12 17.53 6.49
C THR A 166 0.78 18.25 6.43
N GLY A 167 0.70 19.28 5.58
CA GLY A 167 -0.55 19.98 5.26
C GLY A 167 -1.17 19.45 3.97
N ARG A 168 -2.28 20.10 3.56
CA ARG A 168 -2.98 19.80 2.30
C ARG A 168 -2.19 20.30 1.10
N PHE A 169 -1.67 21.53 1.16
CA PHE A 169 -0.99 22.20 0.04
C PHE A 169 0.52 22.10 0.14
N MET A 170 1.06 21.92 1.33
CA MET A 170 2.50 21.89 1.54
C MET A 170 2.92 21.00 2.73
N VAL A 171 4.19 20.62 2.72
CA VAL A 171 4.87 20.00 3.87
C VAL A 171 5.91 20.95 4.38
N LEU A 172 5.87 21.25 5.67
CA LEU A 172 6.81 22.14 6.37
C LEU A 172 7.87 21.29 7.08
N MET A 173 9.14 21.62 6.86
CA MET A 173 10.28 20.93 7.50
C MET A 173 11.21 21.96 8.14
N PRO A 174 11.45 21.91 9.46
CA PRO A 174 12.44 22.76 10.12
C PRO A 174 13.87 22.40 9.69
N PHE A 175 14.82 23.27 10.01
CA PHE A 175 16.25 23.11 9.78
C PHE A 175 16.63 23.06 8.28
N GLY A 176 16.02 23.90 7.47
CA GLY A 176 16.35 24.02 6.05
C GLY A 176 15.84 25.32 5.45
N ASP A 177 16.14 25.59 4.18
CA ASP A 177 15.69 26.82 3.53
C ASP A 177 15.24 26.61 2.09
N LYS A 178 15.09 25.32 1.67
CA LYS A 178 14.76 24.93 0.30
C LYS A 178 13.25 24.99 0.07
N ILE A 179 12.88 25.42 -1.15
CA ILE A 179 11.50 25.29 -1.67
C ILE A 179 11.52 24.27 -2.80
N SER A 180 10.86 23.14 -2.57
CA SER A 180 10.68 22.07 -3.54
C SER A 180 9.23 22.06 -4.02
N ILE A 181 9.02 21.83 -5.32
CA ILE A 181 7.66 21.77 -5.89
C ILE A 181 7.46 20.38 -6.48
N SER A 182 6.26 19.82 -6.27
CA SER A 182 5.88 18.52 -6.81
C SER A 182 6.16 18.44 -8.33
N GLN A 183 6.80 17.34 -8.73
CA GLN A 183 7.07 17.07 -10.14
C GLN A 183 5.79 16.80 -10.94
N LYS A 184 4.69 16.42 -10.26
CA LYS A 184 3.38 16.17 -10.88
C LYS A 184 2.72 17.44 -11.42
N ILE A 185 3.04 18.62 -10.91
CA ILE A 185 2.61 19.90 -11.50
C ILE A 185 3.32 20.03 -12.84
N LYS A 186 2.58 20.01 -13.94
CA LYS A 186 3.15 20.00 -15.30
C LYS A 186 3.56 21.42 -15.76
N SER A 187 2.72 22.45 -15.46
CA SER A 187 2.96 23.82 -15.89
C SER A 187 4.21 24.43 -15.26
N THR A 188 5.12 24.91 -16.09
CA THR A 188 6.33 25.62 -15.66
C THR A 188 6.00 26.98 -15.06
N GLU A 189 5.00 27.66 -15.61
CA GLU A 189 4.52 28.97 -15.14
C GLU A 189 3.97 28.84 -13.72
N GLU A 190 3.14 27.82 -13.47
CA GLU A 190 2.58 27.58 -12.16
C GLU A 190 3.67 27.20 -11.13
N LYS A 191 4.70 26.43 -11.53
CA LYS A 191 5.85 26.18 -10.66
C LYS A 191 6.60 27.45 -10.27
N ILE A 192 6.78 28.38 -11.21
CA ILE A 192 7.42 29.67 -10.94
C ILE A 192 6.54 30.49 -10.01
N ARG A 193 5.22 30.60 -10.28
CA ARG A 193 4.25 31.30 -9.45
C ARG A 193 4.24 30.78 -8.02
N LEU A 194 4.10 29.46 -7.83
CA LEU A 194 4.09 28.85 -6.50
C LEU A 194 5.41 29.06 -5.76
N ARG A 195 6.56 29.01 -6.46
CA ARG A 195 7.86 29.27 -5.84
C ARG A 195 7.97 30.71 -5.32
N GLN A 196 7.47 31.68 -6.09
CA GLN A 196 7.46 33.08 -5.67
C GLN A 196 6.52 33.31 -4.49
N LEU A 197 5.30 32.76 -4.54
CA LEU A 197 4.31 32.89 -3.47
C LEU A 197 4.82 32.28 -2.16
N ILE A 198 5.29 31.04 -2.21
CA ILE A 198 5.84 30.37 -1.01
C ILE A 198 7.09 31.09 -0.52
N GLY A 199 7.95 31.57 -1.41
CA GLY A 199 9.13 32.36 -1.06
C GLY A 199 8.81 33.64 -0.27
N SER A 200 7.64 34.27 -0.53
CA SER A 200 7.19 35.47 0.16
C SER A 200 6.60 35.21 1.55
N ILE A 201 6.05 34.02 1.82
CA ILE A 201 5.38 33.68 3.08
C ILE A 201 6.20 32.73 3.97
N LYS A 202 7.18 32.03 3.40
CA LYS A 202 8.02 31.05 4.11
C LYS A 202 8.97 31.75 5.09
N PRO A 203 8.97 31.39 6.37
CA PRO A 203 9.97 31.91 7.33
C PRO A 203 11.36 31.30 7.03
N LYS A 204 12.40 32.04 7.40
CA LYS A 204 13.78 31.55 7.35
C LYS A 204 13.96 30.33 8.25
N GLY A 205 14.81 29.39 7.85
CA GLY A 205 15.09 28.19 8.64
C GLY A 205 14.12 27.04 8.45
N PHE A 206 13.15 27.20 7.55
CA PHE A 206 12.22 26.13 7.17
C PHE A 206 12.33 25.80 5.69
N SER A 207 12.33 24.52 5.35
CA SER A 207 12.12 24.03 4.00
C SER A 207 10.64 23.74 3.77
N VAL A 208 10.19 23.91 2.52
CA VAL A 208 8.80 23.63 2.13
C VAL A 208 8.78 22.75 0.89
N ILE A 209 7.94 21.71 0.93
CA ILE A 209 7.61 20.90 -0.23
C ILE A 209 6.17 21.23 -0.64
N VAL A 210 6.00 21.85 -1.81
CA VAL A 210 4.68 22.22 -2.35
C VAL A 210 4.05 21.01 -3.01
N ARG A 211 2.84 20.65 -2.60
CA ARG A 211 2.06 19.51 -3.11
C ARG A 211 1.26 19.91 -4.36
N THR A 212 0.75 18.93 -5.09
CA THR A 212 -0.10 19.15 -6.28
C THR A 212 -1.40 19.89 -5.98
N SER A 213 -1.98 19.66 -4.80
CA SER A 213 -3.19 20.33 -4.33
C SER A 213 -3.04 21.87 -4.14
N ALA A 214 -1.81 22.39 -4.17
CA ALA A 214 -1.53 23.83 -4.15
C ALA A 214 -1.73 24.50 -5.50
N GLU A 215 -1.91 23.74 -6.59
CA GLU A 215 -2.10 24.26 -7.93
C GLU A 215 -3.33 25.17 -7.99
N ASN A 216 -3.18 26.34 -8.62
CA ASN A 216 -4.19 27.41 -8.74
C ASN A 216 -4.70 28.00 -7.39
N LYS A 217 -4.07 27.70 -6.25
CA LYS A 217 -4.48 28.25 -4.96
C LYS A 217 -4.03 29.67 -4.74
N ARG A 218 -4.82 30.42 -3.97
CA ARG A 218 -4.55 31.83 -3.63
C ARG A 218 -3.53 31.91 -2.48
N VAL A 219 -2.80 33.02 -2.44
CA VAL A 219 -1.80 33.31 -1.38
C VAL A 219 -2.40 33.18 0.01
N ALA A 220 -3.64 33.65 0.21
CA ALA A 220 -4.30 33.62 1.51
C ALA A 220 -4.48 32.19 2.04
N GLU A 221 -4.90 31.23 1.18
CA GLU A 221 -5.06 29.81 1.55
C GLU A 221 -3.71 29.19 1.92
N LEU A 222 -2.67 29.43 1.10
CA LEU A 222 -1.32 28.95 1.35
C LEU A 222 -0.71 29.53 2.64
N ASN A 223 -0.95 30.81 2.89
CA ASN A 223 -0.45 31.48 4.11
C ASN A 223 -1.16 30.99 5.38
N ASN A 224 -2.47 30.74 5.30
CA ASN A 224 -3.22 30.19 6.45
C ASN A 224 -2.70 28.81 6.82
N GLU A 225 -2.48 27.92 5.84
CA GLU A 225 -1.90 26.61 6.12
C GLU A 225 -0.47 26.72 6.66
N MET A 226 0.36 27.58 6.09
CA MET A 226 1.71 27.83 6.59
C MET A 226 1.71 28.22 8.08
N ARG A 227 0.83 29.12 8.47
CA ARG A 227 0.68 29.54 9.89
C ARG A 227 0.24 28.40 10.79
N THR A 228 -0.68 27.56 10.32
CA THR A 228 -1.14 26.38 11.07
C THR A 228 0.00 25.39 11.29
N LEU A 229 0.79 25.09 10.25
CA LEU A 229 1.93 24.18 10.37
C LEU A 229 3.04 24.75 11.27
N LEU A 230 3.31 26.04 11.19
CA LEU A 230 4.25 26.72 12.09
C LEU A 230 3.78 26.64 13.55
N LYS A 231 2.50 26.85 13.81
CA LYS A 231 1.93 26.69 15.14
C LYS A 231 2.07 25.28 15.66
N SER A 232 1.82 24.25 14.82
CA SER A 232 2.03 22.85 15.21
C SER A 232 3.48 22.58 15.61
N TRP A 233 4.45 23.18 14.91
CA TRP A 233 5.86 23.13 15.29
C TRP A 233 6.12 23.79 16.65
N GLU A 234 5.66 25.04 16.84
CA GLU A 234 5.86 25.79 18.09
C GLU A 234 5.22 25.10 19.30
N ASP A 235 3.99 24.59 19.13
CA ASP A 235 3.28 23.82 20.16
C ASP A 235 4.01 22.51 20.51
N SER A 236 4.60 21.85 19.52
CA SER A 236 5.39 20.62 19.71
C SER A 236 6.65 20.90 20.54
N ILE A 237 7.37 21.98 20.24
CA ILE A 237 8.55 22.36 20.99
C ILE A 237 8.18 22.81 22.44
N ALA A 238 7.10 23.54 22.59
CA ALA A 238 6.61 23.94 23.91
C ALA A 238 6.22 22.72 24.78
N LYS A 239 5.62 21.69 24.19
CA LYS A 239 5.33 20.41 24.86
C LYS A 239 6.63 19.67 25.20
N MET A 240 7.58 19.60 24.25
CA MET A 240 8.89 18.98 24.47
C MET A 240 9.63 19.56 25.68
N GLN A 241 9.64 20.86 25.83
CA GLN A 241 10.30 21.55 26.94
C GLN A 241 9.74 21.14 28.32
N ARG A 242 8.46 20.79 28.40
CA ARG A 242 7.77 20.40 29.64
C ARG A 242 7.80 18.90 29.90
N ALA A 243 8.08 18.09 28.88
CA ALA A 243 8.05 16.64 28.94
C ALA A 243 9.34 16.05 29.52
N LYS A 244 9.25 14.79 29.96
CA LYS A 244 10.41 13.92 30.27
C LYS A 244 10.43 12.81 29.23
N ALA A 245 11.58 12.55 28.64
CA ALA A 245 11.75 11.44 27.70
C ALA A 245 11.59 10.08 28.42
N PRO A 246 10.88 9.10 27.81
CA PRO A 246 10.17 9.19 26.54
C PRO A 246 8.78 9.84 26.66
N ALA A 247 8.37 10.69 25.69
CA ALA A 247 7.05 11.33 25.69
C ALA A 247 6.58 11.69 24.29
N LEU A 248 5.27 11.53 24.02
CA LEU A 248 4.60 12.02 22.82
C LEU A 248 4.45 13.55 22.88
N VAL A 249 4.98 14.28 21.92
CA VAL A 249 4.92 15.75 21.88
C VAL A 249 4.00 16.28 20.78
N TYR A 250 3.83 15.53 19.70
CA TYR A 250 2.88 15.82 18.64
C TYR A 250 2.28 14.53 18.13
N GLN A 251 0.98 14.52 17.96
CA GLN A 251 0.25 13.43 17.34
C GLN A 251 -0.21 13.87 15.96
N GLU A 252 0.12 13.10 14.94
CA GLU A 252 -0.33 13.34 13.57
C GLU A 252 -1.84 13.10 13.49
N ASP A 253 -2.50 13.70 12.51
CA ASP A 253 -3.90 13.46 12.21
C ASP A 253 -4.15 11.95 12.00
N SER A 254 -5.32 11.48 12.41
CA SER A 254 -5.74 10.10 12.14
C SER A 254 -5.63 9.79 10.64
N ARG A 255 -5.45 8.52 10.29
CA ARG A 255 -5.35 8.12 8.88
C ARG A 255 -6.58 8.54 8.09
N THR A 256 -7.76 8.51 8.72
CA THR A 256 -9.02 9.02 8.15
C THR A 256 -8.90 10.50 7.77
N LEU A 257 -8.45 11.35 8.68
CA LEU A 257 -8.26 12.79 8.41
C LEU A 257 -7.16 13.01 7.38
N SER A 258 -6.06 12.26 7.46
CA SER A 258 -4.98 12.30 6.46
C SER A 258 -5.47 11.90 5.08
N MET A 259 -6.36 10.91 4.99
CA MET A 259 -6.96 10.47 3.73
C MET A 259 -7.90 11.55 3.18
N ILE A 260 -8.74 12.14 4.02
CA ILE A 260 -9.60 13.27 3.63
C ILE A 260 -8.72 14.42 3.14
N ARG A 261 -7.68 14.82 3.89
CA ARG A 261 -6.71 15.85 3.50
C ARG A 261 -6.15 15.63 2.11
N ASP A 262 -5.81 14.38 1.79
CA ASP A 262 -5.13 14.02 0.55
C ASP A 262 -6.09 13.80 -0.62
N LEU A 263 -7.30 13.34 -0.35
CA LEU A 263 -8.30 12.98 -1.37
C LEU A 263 -9.25 14.12 -1.67
N PHE A 264 -9.49 15.01 -0.71
CA PHE A 264 -10.54 16.03 -0.81
C PHE A 264 -10.40 16.89 -2.08
N ALA A 265 -11.32 16.69 -2.99
CA ALA A 265 -11.43 17.40 -4.28
C ALA A 265 -12.81 18.06 -4.39
N PRO A 266 -13.01 19.00 -5.32
CA PRO A 266 -14.33 19.57 -5.58
C PRO A 266 -15.41 18.52 -5.92
N THR A 267 -15.00 17.38 -6.48
CA THR A 267 -15.85 16.24 -6.86
C THR A 267 -16.39 15.42 -5.68
N PHE A 268 -15.93 15.69 -4.44
CA PHE A 268 -16.49 15.02 -3.26
C PHE A 268 -17.91 15.47 -2.97
N GLU A 269 -18.85 14.53 -2.95
CA GLU A 269 -20.26 14.78 -2.67
C GLU A 269 -20.64 14.45 -1.24
N ASN A 270 -20.21 13.28 -0.73
CA ASN A 270 -20.61 12.81 0.60
C ASN A 270 -19.48 12.12 1.36
N ILE A 271 -19.52 12.24 2.68
CA ILE A 271 -18.70 11.50 3.64
C ILE A 271 -19.64 10.92 4.69
N HIS A 272 -19.84 9.60 4.67
CA HIS A 272 -20.71 8.89 5.60
C HIS A 272 -19.90 8.22 6.70
N VAL A 273 -20.31 8.41 7.96
CA VAL A 273 -19.58 7.91 9.14
C VAL A 273 -20.56 7.33 10.14
N ASN A 274 -20.31 6.14 10.65
CA ASN A 274 -21.19 5.45 11.62
C ASN A 274 -20.82 5.69 13.10
N ASP A 275 -19.76 6.45 13.39
CA ASP A 275 -19.30 6.78 14.75
C ASP A 275 -19.41 8.28 15.00
N LYS A 276 -20.06 8.67 16.10
CA LYS A 276 -20.34 10.06 16.42
C LYS A 276 -19.08 10.88 16.69
N GLU A 277 -18.10 10.30 17.40
CA GLU A 277 -16.84 10.97 17.69
C GLU A 277 -16.05 11.25 16.42
N SER A 278 -15.91 10.24 15.56
CA SER A 278 -15.26 10.35 14.26
C SER A 278 -15.99 11.33 13.33
N TYR A 279 -17.33 11.34 13.36
CA TYR A 279 -18.14 12.31 12.62
C TYR A 279 -17.82 13.76 13.04
N GLU A 280 -17.80 14.04 14.34
CA GLU A 280 -17.50 15.40 14.83
C GLU A 280 -16.09 15.85 14.46
N GLN A 281 -15.10 14.94 14.56
CA GLN A 281 -13.71 15.22 14.16
C GLN A 281 -13.60 15.50 12.65
N ILE A 282 -14.21 14.66 11.82
CA ILE A 282 -14.20 14.82 10.37
C ILE A 282 -14.92 16.10 9.95
N ARG A 283 -16.09 16.36 10.51
CA ARG A 283 -16.86 17.58 10.24
C ARG A 283 -16.06 18.84 10.58
N LYS A 284 -15.48 18.89 11.77
CA LYS A 284 -14.61 19.99 12.19
C LYS A 284 -13.44 20.20 11.22
N TYR A 285 -12.84 19.13 10.77
CA TYR A 285 -11.74 19.18 9.81
C TYR A 285 -12.20 19.69 8.44
N VAL A 286 -13.32 19.18 7.92
CA VAL A 286 -13.91 19.62 6.63
C VAL A 286 -14.30 21.10 6.70
N SER A 287 -14.93 21.56 7.80
CA SER A 287 -15.28 22.97 8.03
C SER A 287 -14.04 23.88 8.00
N LEU A 288 -12.87 23.36 8.44
CA LEU A 288 -11.62 24.12 8.41
C LEU A 288 -11.05 24.25 6.99
N ILE A 289 -11.14 23.19 6.16
CA ILE A 289 -10.52 23.15 4.83
C ILE A 289 -11.44 23.58 3.69
N ALA A 290 -12.75 23.50 3.89
CA ALA A 290 -13.79 23.83 2.92
C ALA A 290 -15.11 24.16 3.62
N PRO A 291 -15.24 25.37 4.23
CA PRO A 291 -16.42 25.76 4.98
C PRO A 291 -17.72 25.63 4.20
N GLU A 292 -17.65 25.84 2.89
CA GLU A 292 -18.77 25.74 1.97
C GLU A 292 -19.29 24.29 1.78
N LYS A 293 -18.54 23.30 2.21
CA LYS A 293 -18.84 21.88 2.09
C LYS A 293 -19.09 21.18 3.43
N ASP A 294 -19.38 21.90 4.49
CA ASP A 294 -19.63 21.30 5.83
C ASP A 294 -20.78 20.27 5.80
N SER A 295 -21.79 20.50 4.96
CA SER A 295 -22.98 19.64 4.84
C SER A 295 -22.73 18.27 4.19
N ILE A 296 -21.57 18.04 3.57
CA ILE A 296 -21.28 16.74 2.93
C ILE A 296 -20.97 15.63 3.94
N VAL A 297 -20.62 16.00 5.20
CA VAL A 297 -20.37 15.04 6.26
C VAL A 297 -21.68 14.63 6.90
N GLN A 298 -21.99 13.36 6.85
CA GLN A 298 -23.27 12.80 7.33
C GLN A 298 -23.01 11.70 8.36
N LEU A 299 -23.72 11.80 9.48
CA LEU A 299 -23.75 10.72 10.47
C LEU A 299 -24.70 9.64 9.98
N TYR A 300 -24.22 8.41 9.91
CA TYR A 300 -25.02 7.24 9.58
C TYR A 300 -25.50 6.57 10.86
N ASP A 301 -26.82 6.59 11.07
CA ASP A 301 -27.48 6.02 12.24
C ASP A 301 -28.59 5.06 11.76
N SER A 302 -28.21 3.86 11.38
CA SER A 302 -29.11 2.80 10.95
C SER A 302 -28.65 1.46 11.50
N GLU A 303 -29.60 0.53 11.72
CA GLU A 303 -29.31 -0.84 12.17
C GLU A 303 -28.56 -1.68 11.12
N VAL A 304 -28.68 -1.32 9.83
CA VAL A 304 -27.95 -2.00 8.75
C VAL A 304 -26.50 -1.57 8.78
N PRO A 305 -25.51 -2.50 8.76
CA PRO A 305 -24.10 -2.13 8.68
C PRO A 305 -23.82 -1.19 7.49
N ILE A 306 -23.06 -0.13 7.74
CA ILE A 306 -22.84 0.93 6.74
C ILE A 306 -22.27 0.40 5.42
N PHE A 307 -21.34 -0.57 5.46
CA PHE A 307 -20.77 -1.17 4.26
C PHE A 307 -21.77 -2.03 3.48
N ASP A 308 -22.77 -2.61 4.15
CA ASP A 308 -23.84 -3.35 3.48
C ASP A 308 -24.82 -2.39 2.83
N HIS A 309 -25.16 -1.29 3.50
CA HIS A 309 -26.02 -0.25 2.96
C HIS A 309 -25.49 0.33 1.64
N TYR A 310 -24.19 0.67 1.60
CA TYR A 310 -23.55 1.20 0.40
C TYR A 310 -23.03 0.09 -0.55
N ASN A 311 -23.46 -1.18 -0.35
CA ASN A 311 -23.06 -2.32 -1.19
C ASN A 311 -21.54 -2.55 -1.30
N ILE A 312 -20.79 -2.07 -0.30
CA ILE A 312 -19.31 -2.18 -0.25
C ILE A 312 -18.90 -3.62 0.06
N THR A 313 -19.55 -4.27 1.03
CA THR A 313 -19.26 -5.67 1.40
C THR A 313 -19.36 -6.61 0.21
N ARG A 314 -20.39 -6.43 -0.63
CA ARG A 314 -20.53 -7.23 -1.86
C ARG A 314 -19.41 -6.96 -2.85
N GLN A 315 -19.03 -5.68 -3.03
CA GLN A 315 -17.93 -5.30 -3.90
C GLN A 315 -16.58 -5.83 -3.39
N ILE A 316 -16.34 -5.84 -2.07
CA ILE A 316 -15.16 -6.46 -1.46
C ILE A 316 -15.11 -7.95 -1.83
N LYS A 317 -16.20 -8.70 -1.56
CA LYS A 317 -16.28 -10.14 -1.88
C LYS A 317 -16.00 -10.44 -3.36
N SER A 318 -16.50 -9.62 -4.29
CA SER A 318 -16.32 -9.82 -5.72
C SER A 318 -14.97 -9.32 -6.26
N SER A 319 -14.31 -8.37 -5.56
CA SER A 319 -13.09 -7.71 -6.04
C SER A 319 -11.79 -8.26 -5.46
N PHE A 320 -11.81 -9.08 -4.40
CA PHE A 320 -10.60 -9.61 -3.77
C PHE A 320 -10.34 -11.08 -4.04
N GLY A 321 -11.21 -11.76 -4.79
CA GLY A 321 -11.00 -13.12 -5.24
C GLY A 321 -9.87 -13.25 -6.27
N LYS A 322 -9.41 -14.47 -6.52
CA LYS A 322 -8.47 -14.79 -7.60
C LYS A 322 -9.06 -14.41 -8.97
N THR A 323 -10.36 -14.63 -9.15
CA THR A 323 -11.10 -14.29 -10.37
C THR A 323 -11.95 -13.05 -10.11
N VAL A 324 -11.80 -12.03 -10.94
CA VAL A 324 -12.54 -10.77 -10.89
C VAL A 324 -13.33 -10.61 -12.18
N SER A 325 -14.65 -10.71 -12.08
CA SER A 325 -15.54 -10.49 -13.23
C SER A 325 -15.80 -8.99 -13.44
N PHE A 326 -15.77 -8.57 -14.69
CA PHE A 326 -16.12 -7.22 -15.09
C PHE A 326 -17.20 -7.21 -16.18
N ARG A 327 -17.50 -6.04 -16.75
CA ARG A 327 -18.65 -5.88 -17.65
C ARG A 327 -18.71 -6.95 -18.75
N SER A 328 -19.91 -7.47 -19.02
CA SER A 328 -20.24 -8.37 -20.14
C SER A 328 -19.75 -9.83 -20.00
N GLY A 329 -19.45 -10.29 -18.77
CA GLY A 329 -19.08 -11.69 -18.52
C GLY A 329 -17.62 -12.02 -18.79
N ALA A 330 -16.79 -11.05 -19.14
CA ALA A 330 -15.35 -11.16 -19.15
C ALA A 330 -14.79 -11.11 -17.72
N TYR A 331 -13.62 -11.66 -17.50
CA TYR A 331 -13.00 -11.71 -16.16
C TYR A 331 -11.49 -11.68 -16.23
N LEU A 332 -10.89 -11.22 -15.12
CA LEU A 332 -9.45 -11.23 -14.86
C LEU A 332 -9.13 -12.40 -13.92
N ILE A 333 -7.99 -13.05 -14.14
CA ILE A 333 -7.36 -13.93 -13.16
C ILE A 333 -6.15 -13.19 -12.61
N ILE A 334 -6.12 -12.94 -11.31
CA ILE A 334 -5.05 -12.19 -10.64
C ILE A 334 -4.31 -13.14 -9.70
N GLU A 335 -3.02 -13.33 -9.96
CA GLU A 335 -2.15 -14.18 -9.15
C GLU A 335 -0.93 -13.42 -8.64
N HIS A 336 -0.50 -13.79 -7.45
CA HIS A 336 0.69 -13.25 -6.80
C HIS A 336 1.76 -14.34 -6.78
N THR A 337 2.92 -14.04 -7.35
CA THR A 337 4.12 -14.86 -7.21
C THR A 337 5.05 -14.20 -6.21
N GLU A 338 6.14 -14.86 -5.86
CA GLU A 338 7.14 -14.30 -4.94
C GLU A 338 7.71 -12.95 -5.42
N ALA A 339 7.91 -12.78 -6.74
CA ALA A 339 8.61 -11.63 -7.32
C ALA A 339 7.71 -10.64 -8.05
N LEU A 340 6.57 -11.07 -8.59
CA LEU A 340 5.72 -10.26 -9.47
C LEU A 340 4.24 -10.65 -9.36
N HIS A 341 3.38 -9.78 -9.87
CA HIS A 341 1.96 -10.04 -10.03
C HIS A 341 1.67 -10.37 -11.49
N VAL A 342 0.81 -11.33 -11.72
CA VAL A 342 0.36 -11.74 -13.07
C VAL A 342 -1.14 -11.54 -13.16
N ILE A 343 -1.59 -10.96 -14.26
CA ILE A 343 -3.00 -10.72 -14.56
C ILE A 343 -3.28 -11.29 -15.96
N ASP A 344 -4.20 -12.24 -16.04
CA ASP A 344 -4.67 -12.85 -17.27
C ASP A 344 -6.07 -12.33 -17.62
N VAL A 345 -6.29 -11.94 -18.86
CA VAL A 345 -7.55 -11.36 -19.37
C VAL A 345 -8.33 -12.40 -20.18
N ASN A 346 -9.55 -12.68 -19.72
CA ASN A 346 -10.43 -13.67 -20.34
C ASN A 346 -11.72 -13.03 -20.86
N SER A 347 -12.09 -13.31 -22.12
CA SER A 347 -13.32 -12.81 -22.76
C SER A 347 -14.61 -13.50 -22.25
N GLY A 348 -14.49 -14.64 -21.57
CA GLY A 348 -15.64 -15.41 -21.11
C GLY A 348 -16.57 -15.86 -22.26
N ASN A 349 -17.87 -15.79 -22.01
CA ASN A 349 -18.88 -16.22 -23.00
C ASN A 349 -19.07 -15.26 -24.18
N ARG A 350 -18.37 -14.13 -24.22
CA ARG A 350 -18.53 -13.06 -25.22
C ARG A 350 -17.94 -13.39 -26.58
N SER A 351 -17.05 -14.38 -26.66
CA SER A 351 -16.43 -14.83 -27.92
C SER A 351 -17.43 -15.31 -28.98
N LYS A 352 -18.72 -15.47 -28.60
CA LYS A 352 -19.79 -15.99 -29.47
C LYS A 352 -20.70 -14.91 -30.07
N SER A 353 -20.55 -13.63 -29.71
CA SER A 353 -21.58 -12.61 -29.95
C SER A 353 -21.26 -11.58 -31.06
N THR A 354 -20.04 -11.54 -31.57
CA THR A 354 -19.64 -10.56 -32.60
C THR A 354 -18.95 -11.23 -33.77
N PRO A 355 -19.26 -10.84 -35.03
CA PRO A 355 -18.65 -11.43 -36.24
C PRO A 355 -17.17 -11.09 -36.41
N ASP A 356 -16.69 -10.00 -35.82
CA ASP A 356 -15.29 -9.57 -35.90
C ASP A 356 -14.57 -9.85 -34.56
N GLN A 357 -13.73 -10.87 -34.58
CA GLN A 357 -12.95 -11.34 -33.42
C GLN A 357 -11.96 -10.25 -32.94
N GLU A 358 -11.35 -9.53 -33.85
CA GLU A 358 -10.36 -8.50 -33.56
C GLU A 358 -10.96 -7.29 -32.81
N SER A 359 -12.11 -6.79 -33.27
CA SER A 359 -12.81 -5.68 -32.61
C SER A 359 -13.36 -6.07 -31.24
N ASN A 360 -13.78 -7.34 -31.10
CA ASN A 360 -14.20 -7.87 -29.80
C ASN A 360 -13.03 -7.97 -28.81
N ALA A 361 -11.86 -8.42 -29.29
CA ALA A 361 -10.65 -8.48 -28.47
C ALA A 361 -10.26 -7.09 -27.96
N LEU A 362 -10.28 -6.09 -28.83
CA LEU A 362 -10.00 -4.69 -28.44
C LEU A 362 -11.00 -4.17 -27.39
N ASP A 363 -12.30 -4.36 -27.60
CA ASP A 363 -13.34 -3.89 -26.66
C ASP A 363 -13.20 -4.56 -25.29
N VAL A 364 -12.89 -5.87 -25.26
CA VAL A 364 -12.65 -6.57 -23.98
C VAL A 364 -11.37 -6.07 -23.33
N ASN A 365 -10.29 -5.88 -24.08
CA ASN A 365 -9.01 -5.44 -23.56
C ASN A 365 -9.08 -4.00 -22.99
N LEU A 366 -9.80 -3.08 -23.63
CA LEU A 366 -10.00 -1.73 -23.13
C LEU A 366 -10.76 -1.73 -21.77
N LYS A 367 -11.84 -2.53 -21.69
CA LYS A 367 -12.59 -2.69 -20.43
C LYS A 367 -11.79 -3.42 -19.35
N ALA A 368 -10.95 -4.37 -19.75
CA ALA A 368 -10.01 -5.03 -18.85
C ALA A 368 -8.99 -4.03 -18.30
N ALA A 369 -8.48 -3.13 -19.13
CA ALA A 369 -7.56 -2.08 -18.72
C ALA A 369 -8.17 -1.18 -17.62
N ASP A 370 -9.44 -0.76 -17.78
CA ASP A 370 -10.17 0.01 -16.75
C ASP A 370 -10.23 -0.74 -15.43
N GLU A 371 -10.61 -2.03 -15.48
CA GLU A 371 -10.71 -2.86 -14.27
C GLU A 371 -9.33 -3.12 -13.66
N ILE A 372 -8.29 -3.37 -14.46
CA ILE A 372 -6.91 -3.54 -13.98
C ILE A 372 -6.44 -2.30 -13.25
N ALA A 373 -6.61 -1.11 -13.82
CA ALA A 373 -6.26 0.15 -13.16
C ALA A 373 -6.97 0.31 -11.82
N ARG A 374 -8.26 -0.06 -11.75
CA ARG A 374 -9.02 -0.08 -10.50
C ARG A 374 -8.47 -1.10 -9.50
N GLN A 375 -8.17 -2.33 -9.93
CA GLN A 375 -7.63 -3.39 -9.08
C GLN A 375 -6.24 -3.04 -8.53
N LEU A 376 -5.38 -2.42 -9.32
CA LEU A 376 -4.08 -1.94 -8.86
C LEU A 376 -4.20 -0.93 -7.72
N ARG A 377 -5.19 -0.02 -7.78
CA ARG A 377 -5.49 0.95 -6.73
C ARG A 377 -6.16 0.30 -5.51
N LEU A 378 -7.16 -0.56 -5.74
CA LEU A 378 -7.97 -1.18 -4.69
C LEU A 378 -7.16 -2.15 -3.82
N ARG A 379 -6.33 -2.97 -4.44
CA ARG A 379 -5.47 -3.94 -3.74
C ARG A 379 -4.10 -3.37 -3.33
N ASP A 380 -3.80 -2.11 -3.61
CA ASP A 380 -2.48 -1.50 -3.42
C ASP A 380 -1.33 -2.31 -4.05
N MET A 381 -1.60 -2.94 -5.20
CA MET A 381 -0.62 -3.76 -5.89
C MET A 381 0.57 -2.91 -6.35
N GLY A 382 1.78 -3.32 -6.02
CA GLY A 382 2.99 -2.60 -6.39
C GLY A 382 4.17 -3.54 -6.62
N GLY A 383 5.16 -3.09 -7.35
CA GLY A 383 6.28 -3.87 -7.84
C GLY A 383 6.17 -4.08 -9.34
N ILE A 384 6.48 -5.28 -9.79
CA ILE A 384 6.38 -5.68 -11.21
C ILE A 384 5.01 -6.34 -11.43
N ILE A 385 4.28 -5.86 -12.41
CA ILE A 385 2.97 -6.41 -12.81
C ILE A 385 3.08 -6.77 -14.31
N VAL A 386 2.70 -7.97 -14.66
CA VAL A 386 2.62 -8.44 -16.06
C VAL A 386 1.17 -8.73 -16.36
N VAL A 387 0.65 -8.13 -17.41
CA VAL A 387 -0.71 -8.34 -17.89
C VAL A 387 -0.66 -9.07 -19.22
N ASP A 388 -1.38 -10.17 -19.30
CA ASP A 388 -1.61 -10.94 -20.52
C ASP A 388 -2.96 -10.54 -21.11
N PHE A 389 -2.92 -9.71 -22.16
CA PHE A 389 -4.10 -9.24 -22.85
C PHE A 389 -4.47 -10.21 -23.98
N ILE A 390 -5.75 -10.23 -24.34
CA ILE A 390 -6.21 -11.01 -25.50
C ILE A 390 -5.46 -10.56 -26.74
N ASP A 391 -4.95 -11.53 -27.51
CA ASP A 391 -4.17 -11.29 -28.72
C ASP A 391 -4.90 -10.40 -29.72
N MET A 392 -4.16 -9.41 -30.26
CA MET A 392 -4.62 -8.50 -31.31
C MET A 392 -3.60 -8.47 -32.45
N ALA A 393 -4.06 -8.72 -33.66
CA ALA A 393 -3.21 -8.72 -34.85
C ALA A 393 -2.79 -7.31 -35.28
N LYS A 394 -3.71 -6.35 -35.23
CA LYS A 394 -3.47 -4.98 -35.67
C LYS A 394 -2.59 -4.19 -34.71
N GLN A 395 -1.56 -3.54 -35.23
CA GLN A 395 -0.68 -2.70 -34.44
C GLN A 395 -1.41 -1.45 -33.88
N GLU A 396 -2.37 -0.94 -34.64
CA GLU A 396 -3.19 0.21 -34.24
C GLU A 396 -3.97 -0.08 -32.96
N HIS A 397 -4.62 -1.24 -32.85
CA HIS A 397 -5.35 -1.67 -31.67
C HIS A 397 -4.43 -1.87 -30.46
N ARG A 398 -3.22 -2.40 -30.66
CA ARG A 398 -2.23 -2.50 -29.58
C ARG A 398 -1.76 -1.16 -29.07
N GLN A 399 -1.62 -0.19 -29.99
CA GLN A 399 -1.25 1.17 -29.62
C GLN A 399 -2.40 1.89 -28.88
N GLU A 400 -3.65 1.71 -29.34
CA GLU A 400 -4.85 2.25 -28.70
C GLU A 400 -4.99 1.73 -27.26
N LEU A 401 -4.83 0.41 -27.04
CA LEU A 401 -4.85 -0.17 -25.69
C LEU A 401 -3.74 0.39 -24.80
N TYR A 402 -2.52 0.59 -25.34
CA TYR A 402 -1.41 1.17 -24.59
C TYR A 402 -1.69 2.61 -24.18
N ASP A 403 -2.20 3.42 -25.10
CA ASP A 403 -2.51 4.82 -24.83
C ASP A 403 -3.67 4.94 -23.84
N HIS A 404 -4.71 4.11 -23.97
CA HIS A 404 -5.82 4.03 -23.01
C HIS A 404 -5.32 3.66 -21.60
N MET A 405 -4.48 2.63 -21.47
CA MET A 405 -3.90 2.25 -20.17
C MET A 405 -3.11 3.42 -19.55
N ARG A 406 -2.34 4.16 -20.35
CA ARG A 406 -1.60 5.34 -19.86
C ARG A 406 -2.52 6.46 -19.40
N GLU A 407 -3.63 6.66 -20.08
CA GLU A 407 -4.62 7.70 -19.76
C GLU A 407 -5.31 7.38 -18.42
N ILE A 408 -5.86 6.19 -18.27
CA ILE A 408 -6.57 5.80 -17.03
C ILE A 408 -5.63 5.73 -15.82
N MET A 409 -4.38 5.32 -16.02
CA MET A 409 -3.37 5.27 -14.96
C MET A 409 -2.79 6.65 -14.63
N ALA A 410 -3.01 7.70 -15.43
CA ALA A 410 -2.55 9.07 -15.14
C ALA A 410 -3.10 9.60 -13.79
N ASN A 411 -4.28 9.13 -13.38
CA ASN A 411 -4.91 9.48 -12.11
C ASN A 411 -4.38 8.68 -10.90
N ASP A 412 -3.55 7.65 -11.13
CA ASP A 412 -2.94 6.91 -10.03
C ASP A 412 -1.92 7.79 -9.28
N ARG A 413 -2.02 7.79 -7.96
CA ARG A 413 -1.11 8.54 -7.08
C ARG A 413 0.27 7.92 -6.99
N ALA A 414 0.36 6.58 -7.10
CA ALA A 414 1.63 5.87 -7.09
C ALA A 414 2.42 6.18 -8.37
N ARG A 415 3.74 6.28 -8.25
CA ARG A 415 4.60 6.38 -9.44
C ARG A 415 4.56 5.05 -10.17
N HIS A 416 4.30 5.10 -11.45
CA HIS A 416 4.26 3.92 -12.31
C HIS A 416 4.95 4.19 -13.64
N ASN A 417 5.35 3.13 -14.30
CA ASN A 417 5.85 3.14 -15.67
C ASN A 417 5.22 1.98 -16.41
N ILE A 418 4.68 2.25 -17.59
CA ILE A 418 3.98 1.29 -18.43
C ILE A 418 4.78 1.14 -19.73
N LEU A 419 5.12 -0.08 -20.10
CA LEU A 419 5.79 -0.39 -21.35
C LEU A 419 4.77 -0.77 -22.41
N PRO A 420 5.03 -0.45 -23.70
CA PRO A 420 4.17 -0.89 -24.81
C PRO A 420 4.01 -2.43 -24.81
N LEU A 421 2.91 -2.90 -25.41
CA LEU A 421 2.69 -4.34 -25.55
C LEU A 421 3.86 -5.01 -26.29
N SER A 422 4.30 -6.14 -25.77
CA SER A 422 5.27 -6.99 -26.42
C SER A 422 4.64 -7.63 -27.69
N LYS A 423 5.46 -8.30 -28.48
CA LYS A 423 4.98 -9.10 -29.64
C LYS A 423 4.06 -10.25 -29.23
N PHE A 424 4.09 -10.64 -27.98
CA PHE A 424 3.31 -11.73 -27.40
C PHE A 424 2.09 -11.24 -26.61
N GLY A 425 1.59 -10.01 -26.84
CA GLY A 425 0.42 -9.47 -26.13
C GLY A 425 0.66 -9.02 -24.69
N LEU A 426 1.86 -9.22 -24.13
CA LEU A 426 2.16 -8.90 -22.74
C LEU A 426 2.42 -7.40 -22.53
N MET A 427 1.75 -6.80 -21.55
CA MET A 427 2.04 -5.46 -21.06
C MET A 427 2.74 -5.52 -19.71
N GLN A 428 3.83 -4.78 -19.57
CA GLN A 428 4.60 -4.70 -18.33
C GLN A 428 4.35 -3.36 -17.64
N ILE A 429 3.99 -3.42 -16.37
CA ILE A 429 3.74 -2.24 -15.53
C ILE A 429 4.65 -2.34 -14.31
N THR A 430 5.38 -1.27 -14.01
CA THR A 430 6.06 -1.13 -12.72
C THR A 430 5.37 -0.04 -11.91
N ARG A 431 4.97 -0.37 -10.69
CA ARG A 431 4.26 0.54 -9.80
C ARG A 431 4.95 0.60 -8.43
N GLN A 432 5.17 1.81 -7.93
CA GLN A 432 5.77 2.00 -6.62
C GLN A 432 4.87 1.41 -5.52
N ARG A 433 5.44 0.62 -4.60
CA ARG A 433 4.74 0.18 -3.39
C ARG A 433 4.59 1.36 -2.45
N VAL A 434 3.38 1.84 -2.29
CA VAL A 434 3.04 2.96 -1.37
C VAL A 434 2.70 2.40 0.01
N ARG A 435 1.96 1.29 0.04
CA ARG A 435 1.51 0.55 1.23
C ARG A 435 1.72 -0.95 1.02
N PRO A 436 1.63 -1.77 2.08
CA PRO A 436 1.48 -3.21 1.93
C PRO A 436 0.28 -3.51 1.03
N ALA A 437 0.40 -4.51 0.16
CA ALA A 437 -0.74 -4.96 -0.63
C ALA A 437 -1.87 -5.42 0.31
N LEU A 438 -3.08 -4.99 0.00
CA LEU A 438 -4.27 -5.41 0.74
C LEU A 438 -4.73 -6.75 0.16
N ASP A 439 -4.63 -7.79 0.97
CA ASP A 439 -5.17 -9.11 0.68
C ASP A 439 -6.27 -9.45 1.67
N ILE A 440 -7.46 -9.70 1.16
CA ILE A 440 -8.63 -10.09 1.96
C ILE A 440 -8.99 -11.50 1.58
N ALA A 441 -8.83 -12.43 2.52
CA ALA A 441 -9.25 -13.80 2.34
C ALA A 441 -10.78 -13.86 2.15
N THR A 442 -11.22 -14.01 0.90
CA THR A 442 -12.64 -14.14 0.54
C THR A 442 -13.13 -15.58 0.51
N ALA A 443 -12.21 -16.55 0.69
CA ALA A 443 -12.50 -17.97 0.71
C ALA A 443 -11.57 -18.68 1.72
N GLU A 444 -12.10 -19.69 2.37
CA GLU A 444 -11.34 -20.59 3.21
C GLU A 444 -10.78 -21.76 2.40
N THR A 445 -9.66 -22.30 2.84
CA THR A 445 -9.10 -23.49 2.22
C THR A 445 -10.05 -24.67 2.42
N CYS A 446 -10.47 -25.31 1.32
CA CYS A 446 -11.36 -26.44 1.39
C CYS A 446 -10.74 -27.56 2.25
N PRO A 447 -11.39 -27.99 3.34
CA PRO A 447 -10.85 -29.00 4.25
C PRO A 447 -10.70 -30.38 3.56
N SER A 448 -11.45 -30.65 2.49
CA SER A 448 -11.39 -31.93 1.79
C SER A 448 -10.19 -32.04 0.84
N CYS A 449 -9.80 -30.96 0.16
CA CYS A 449 -8.70 -30.99 -0.82
C CYS A 449 -7.51 -30.12 -0.42
N PHE A 450 -7.56 -29.41 0.74
CA PHE A 450 -6.50 -28.51 1.21
C PHE A 450 -6.03 -27.52 0.12
N GLY A 451 -6.99 -27.01 -0.66
CA GLY A 451 -6.71 -26.04 -1.74
C GLY A 451 -6.23 -26.67 -3.05
N LYS A 452 -6.06 -28.00 -3.12
CA LYS A 452 -5.59 -28.69 -4.33
C LYS A 452 -6.62 -28.71 -5.49
N GLY A 453 -7.92 -28.48 -5.20
CA GLY A 453 -9.01 -28.50 -6.19
C GLY A 453 -9.46 -29.90 -6.59
N TYR A 454 -8.74 -30.94 -6.22
CA TYR A 454 -9.07 -32.35 -6.44
C TYR A 454 -8.74 -33.19 -5.23
N VAL A 455 -9.43 -34.30 -5.06
CA VAL A 455 -9.16 -35.34 -4.04
C VAL A 455 -8.77 -36.63 -4.74
N GLN A 456 -8.06 -37.51 -4.03
CA GLN A 456 -7.74 -38.83 -4.55
C GLN A 456 -9.03 -39.61 -4.93
N SER A 457 -8.93 -40.52 -5.89
CA SER A 457 -10.07 -41.36 -6.24
C SER A 457 -10.54 -42.19 -5.04
N SER A 458 -11.84 -42.14 -4.76
CA SER A 458 -12.46 -42.91 -3.68
C SER A 458 -12.32 -44.42 -3.87
N LEU A 459 -12.14 -44.86 -5.11
CA LEU A 459 -11.92 -46.29 -5.43
C LEU A 459 -10.61 -46.82 -4.88
N LEU A 460 -9.56 -45.99 -4.86
CA LEU A 460 -8.24 -46.38 -4.36
C LEU A 460 -8.11 -46.17 -2.84
N PHE A 461 -9.07 -45.50 -2.20
CA PHE A 461 -8.99 -45.18 -0.78
C PHE A 461 -9.13 -46.41 0.10
N THR A 462 -10.02 -47.37 -0.26
CA THR A 462 -10.17 -48.62 0.47
C THR A 462 -8.93 -49.51 0.37
N ASP A 463 -8.25 -49.49 -0.76
CA ASP A 463 -7.01 -50.23 -0.96
C ASP A 463 -5.88 -49.64 -0.14
N LYS A 464 -5.80 -48.30 -0.09
CA LYS A 464 -4.88 -47.59 0.80
C LYS A 464 -5.14 -47.88 2.26
N LEU A 465 -6.39 -47.98 2.71
CA LEU A 465 -6.72 -48.35 4.06
C LEU A 465 -6.29 -49.82 4.35
N GLU A 466 -6.47 -50.75 3.41
CA GLU A 466 -6.03 -52.13 3.53
C GLU A 466 -4.50 -52.23 3.66
N GLU A 467 -3.75 -51.45 2.82
CA GLU A 467 -2.29 -51.36 2.89
C GLU A 467 -1.82 -50.82 4.25
N LYS A 468 -2.48 -49.81 4.81
CA LYS A 468 -2.16 -49.31 6.16
C LYS A 468 -2.49 -50.29 7.25
N ILE A 469 -3.56 -51.07 7.12
CA ILE A 469 -3.88 -52.19 8.04
C ILE A 469 -2.79 -53.25 7.99
N GLU A 470 -2.35 -53.63 6.78
CA GLU A 470 -1.27 -54.60 6.56
C GLU A 470 0.03 -54.08 7.21
N TYR A 471 0.43 -52.85 6.97
CA TYR A 471 1.60 -52.21 7.57
C TYR A 471 1.53 -52.24 9.11
N LEU A 472 0.39 -51.88 9.70
CA LEU A 472 0.20 -51.90 11.13
C LEU A 472 0.35 -53.29 11.72
N THR A 473 -0.20 -54.30 11.05
CA THR A 473 -0.25 -55.67 11.55
C THR A 473 1.04 -56.45 11.31
N GLU A 474 1.64 -56.30 10.13
CA GLU A 474 2.82 -57.07 9.69
C GLU A 474 4.14 -56.41 10.08
N HIS A 475 4.25 -55.10 9.90
CA HIS A 475 5.48 -54.35 10.17
C HIS A 475 5.55 -53.83 11.61
N LEU A 476 4.51 -53.11 12.07
CA LEU A 476 4.48 -52.56 13.43
C LEU A 476 3.99 -53.55 14.45
N LYS A 477 3.50 -54.74 14.04
CA LYS A 477 3.02 -55.83 14.94
C LYS A 477 1.93 -55.39 15.92
N VAL A 478 1.14 -54.35 15.57
CA VAL A 478 0.03 -53.84 16.39
C VAL A 478 -1.18 -54.72 16.17
N LYS A 479 -1.49 -55.60 17.17
CA LYS A 479 -2.56 -56.60 17.08
C LYS A 479 -3.98 -56.03 17.26
N LYS A 480 -4.12 -54.85 17.87
CA LYS A 480 -5.43 -54.24 18.14
C LYS A 480 -5.34 -52.72 17.99
N PHE A 481 -6.14 -52.16 17.11
CA PHE A 481 -6.25 -50.71 16.84
C PHE A 481 -7.65 -50.39 16.34
N ILE A 482 -8.00 -49.12 16.42
CA ILE A 482 -9.25 -48.54 15.92
C ILE A 482 -8.89 -47.57 14.80
N MET A 483 -9.45 -47.81 13.62
CA MET A 483 -9.36 -46.92 12.45
C MET A 483 -10.65 -46.12 12.37
N TYR A 484 -10.54 -44.82 12.54
CA TYR A 484 -11.63 -43.87 12.34
C TYR A 484 -11.66 -43.41 10.91
N VAL A 485 -12.84 -43.41 10.33
CA VAL A 485 -13.08 -42.98 8.92
C VAL A 485 -14.42 -42.26 8.85
N HIS A 486 -14.62 -41.47 7.75
CA HIS A 486 -15.89 -40.80 7.54
C HIS A 486 -17.08 -41.81 7.50
N PRO A 487 -18.29 -41.46 7.97
CA PRO A 487 -19.44 -42.36 8.04
C PRO A 487 -19.80 -43.08 6.75
N TYR A 488 -19.70 -42.36 5.61
CA TYR A 488 -19.96 -42.98 4.30
C TYR A 488 -18.93 -44.06 3.94
N VAL A 489 -17.68 -43.86 4.30
CA VAL A 489 -16.60 -44.83 4.06
C VAL A 489 -16.78 -46.05 5.00
N GLU A 490 -17.14 -45.82 6.25
CA GLU A 490 -17.45 -46.88 7.20
C GLU A 490 -18.61 -47.73 6.69
N SER A 491 -19.71 -47.11 6.27
CA SER A 491 -20.87 -47.78 5.71
C SER A 491 -20.52 -48.62 4.48
N TYR A 492 -19.68 -48.08 3.57
CA TYR A 492 -19.21 -48.78 2.41
C TYR A 492 -18.38 -50.02 2.79
N ILE A 493 -17.41 -49.87 3.68
CA ILE A 493 -16.52 -50.93 4.14
C ILE A 493 -17.30 -52.09 4.83
N LYS A 494 -18.37 -51.76 5.57
CA LYS A 494 -19.20 -52.73 6.32
C LYS A 494 -20.37 -53.29 5.52
N LYS A 495 -20.61 -52.83 4.28
CA LYS A 495 -21.77 -53.23 3.47
C LYS A 495 -21.69 -54.71 3.05
N GLY A 496 -22.75 -55.47 3.33
CA GLY A 496 -22.99 -56.82 2.86
C GLY A 496 -22.38 -57.95 3.73
N LEU A 497 -22.82 -59.19 3.45
CA LEU A 497 -22.41 -60.38 4.20
C LEU A 497 -20.92 -60.72 4.05
N PHE A 498 -20.32 -60.41 2.85
CA PHE A 498 -18.89 -60.56 2.56
C PHE A 498 -18.19 -59.20 2.49
N SER A 499 -18.48 -58.34 3.46
CA SER A 499 -17.95 -56.98 3.50
C SER A 499 -16.40 -56.95 3.54
N LEU A 500 -15.82 -55.84 3.06
CA LEU A 500 -14.38 -55.54 3.16
C LEU A 500 -13.92 -55.66 4.61
N TYR A 501 -14.73 -55.18 5.55
CA TYR A 501 -14.46 -55.31 6.99
C TYR A 501 -14.35 -56.76 7.47
N SER A 502 -15.24 -57.64 6.99
CA SER A 502 -15.20 -59.05 7.31
C SER A 502 -13.97 -59.78 6.72
N ARG A 503 -13.56 -59.37 5.52
CA ARG A 503 -12.33 -59.83 4.84
C ARG A 503 -11.09 -59.38 5.62
N TRP A 504 -10.99 -58.11 5.97
CA TRP A 504 -9.88 -57.58 6.74
C TRP A 504 -9.74 -58.26 8.13
N ARG A 505 -10.84 -58.44 8.85
CA ARG A 505 -10.82 -59.13 10.16
C ARG A 505 -10.43 -60.62 10.04
N ARG A 506 -10.68 -61.30 8.92
CA ARG A 506 -10.27 -62.65 8.67
C ARG A 506 -8.78 -62.73 8.33
N ARG A 507 -8.28 -61.77 7.53
CA ARG A 507 -6.88 -61.73 7.07
C ARG A 507 -5.93 -61.17 8.16
N TYR A 508 -6.27 -60.08 8.76
CA TYR A 508 -5.42 -59.33 9.70
C TYR A 508 -5.79 -59.51 11.17
N GLY A 509 -6.83 -60.22 11.48
CA GLY A 509 -7.25 -60.56 12.85
C GLY A 509 -8.44 -59.73 13.36
N ARG A 510 -9.06 -60.25 14.43
CA ARG A 510 -10.25 -59.61 15.06
C ARG A 510 -9.97 -58.30 15.79
N GLY A 511 -8.69 -57.94 15.93
CA GLY A 511 -8.27 -56.71 16.60
C GLY A 511 -8.45 -55.44 15.76
N VAL A 512 -8.69 -55.58 14.46
CA VAL A 512 -8.99 -54.44 13.55
C VAL A 512 -10.42 -53.99 13.80
N LYS A 513 -10.60 -52.74 14.19
CA LYS A 513 -11.91 -52.10 14.35
C LYS A 513 -11.97 -50.87 13.41
N VAL A 514 -13.07 -50.71 12.66
CA VAL A 514 -13.36 -49.52 11.85
C VAL A 514 -14.60 -48.84 12.46
N VAL A 515 -14.48 -47.57 12.75
CA VAL A 515 -15.50 -46.75 13.43
C VAL A 515 -15.70 -45.46 12.66
N ALA A 516 -16.95 -45.00 12.59
CA ALA A 516 -17.29 -43.71 11.97
C ALA A 516 -16.89 -42.54 12.85
N ASP A 517 -16.35 -41.48 12.24
CA ASP A 517 -16.08 -40.20 12.85
C ASP A 517 -16.52 -39.06 11.87
N GLU A 518 -17.52 -38.29 12.30
CA GLU A 518 -18.08 -37.20 11.52
C GLU A 518 -17.14 -35.98 11.40
N SER A 519 -16.15 -35.90 12.28
CA SER A 519 -15.15 -34.80 12.23
C SER A 519 -14.11 -34.96 11.12
N LEU A 520 -14.02 -36.17 10.53
CA LEU A 520 -13.07 -36.46 9.48
C LEU A 520 -13.63 -36.10 8.08
N ALA A 521 -12.78 -35.53 7.21
CA ALA A 521 -13.14 -35.34 5.81
C ALA A 521 -13.26 -36.71 5.09
N PHE A 522 -14.00 -36.73 3.95
CA PHE A 522 -14.41 -37.95 3.26
C PHE A 522 -13.29 -38.97 3.00
N LEU A 523 -12.08 -38.52 2.68
CA LEU A 523 -10.92 -39.39 2.41
C LEU A 523 -9.82 -39.26 3.49
N GLN A 524 -10.20 -38.87 4.71
CA GLN A 524 -9.31 -38.87 5.85
C GLN A 524 -9.55 -40.13 6.71
N TYR A 525 -8.51 -40.55 7.37
CA TYR A 525 -8.57 -41.60 8.38
C TYR A 525 -7.63 -41.28 9.55
N LYS A 526 -7.93 -41.85 10.70
CA LYS A 526 -7.14 -41.72 11.93
C LYS A 526 -7.03 -43.06 12.56
N VAL A 527 -5.86 -43.42 13.06
CA VAL A 527 -5.66 -44.72 13.69
C VAL A 527 -5.22 -44.52 15.15
N LEU A 528 -5.96 -45.10 16.05
CA LEU A 528 -5.64 -45.12 17.50
C LEU A 528 -5.29 -46.52 17.96
N ASP A 529 -4.33 -46.62 18.87
CA ASP A 529 -4.02 -47.87 19.59
C ASP A 529 -5.07 -48.22 20.66
N GLN A 530 -4.84 -49.25 21.41
CA GLN A 530 -5.72 -49.65 22.52
C GLN A 530 -5.80 -48.64 23.67
N ASN A 531 -4.78 -47.80 23.79
CA ASN A 531 -4.66 -46.75 24.82
C ASN A 531 -5.21 -45.41 24.33
N LYS A 532 -5.84 -45.37 23.16
CA LYS A 532 -6.34 -44.17 22.49
C LYS A 532 -5.23 -43.18 22.12
N VAL A 533 -4.01 -43.64 21.92
CA VAL A 533 -2.90 -42.84 21.41
C VAL A 533 -2.92 -42.96 19.89
N GLU A 534 -2.79 -41.83 19.22
CA GLU A 534 -2.75 -41.76 17.74
C GLU A 534 -1.45 -42.37 17.22
N ILE A 535 -1.58 -43.31 16.30
CA ILE A 535 -0.44 -43.90 15.60
C ILE A 535 -0.20 -43.03 14.35
N ASP A 536 0.85 -42.22 14.39
CA ASP A 536 1.23 -41.39 13.26
C ASP A 536 1.82 -42.27 12.15
N LEU A 537 1.02 -42.52 11.14
CA LEU A 537 1.43 -43.20 9.92
C LEU A 537 1.86 -42.13 8.88
N GLN A 538 3.04 -41.52 9.10
CA GLN A 538 3.60 -40.56 8.16
C GLN A 538 3.56 -41.14 6.75
N GLU A 539 2.87 -40.44 5.86
CA GLU A 539 2.88 -40.75 4.44
C GLU A 539 4.29 -40.49 3.91
N GLU A 540 5.04 -41.54 3.62
CA GLU A 540 6.13 -41.47 2.62
C GLU A 540 5.54 -41.23 1.23
N SER A 541 4.89 -40.09 1.04
CA SER A 541 4.51 -39.61 -0.27
C SER A 541 5.19 -38.27 -0.49
N ASP A 542 6.17 -38.30 -1.38
CA ASP A 542 6.97 -37.25 -2.01
C ASP A 542 8.45 -37.18 -1.60
N MET A 543 9.12 -38.33 -1.61
CA MET A 543 10.54 -38.33 -1.90
C MET A 543 10.74 -38.16 -3.42
N ASN A 544 10.48 -36.96 -3.96
CA ASN A 544 11.12 -36.42 -5.15
C ASN A 544 10.84 -34.92 -5.28
N SER A 545 11.39 -34.15 -4.35
CA SER A 545 11.79 -32.77 -4.64
C SER A 545 12.91 -32.41 -3.68
N SER A 546 14.15 -32.58 -4.18
CA SER A 546 15.40 -31.87 -3.86
C SER A 546 15.54 -31.27 -2.45
N GLN A 547 16.33 -31.95 -1.65
CA GLN A 547 17.42 -31.44 -0.83
C GLN A 547 17.45 -29.92 -0.54
N THR A 548 17.10 -29.57 0.68
CA THR A 548 17.99 -28.68 1.45
C THR A 548 17.89 -29.04 2.92
N LYS A 549 18.90 -29.69 3.43
CA LYS A 549 19.15 -29.92 4.86
C LYS A 549 19.52 -28.58 5.49
N ASN A 550 18.83 -28.16 6.51
CA ASN A 550 19.49 -27.64 7.70
C ASN A 550 18.55 -27.79 8.90
N GLY A 551 19.02 -28.58 9.84
CA GLY A 551 18.25 -28.95 11.02
C GLY A 551 18.24 -27.85 12.07
N GLN A 552 17.10 -27.77 12.72
CA GLN A 552 17.04 -27.42 14.14
C GLN A 552 15.84 -28.15 14.76
N LYS A 553 16.15 -29.10 15.61
CA LYS A 553 15.18 -29.75 16.51
C LYS A 553 14.68 -28.69 17.50
N VAL A 554 13.40 -28.46 17.51
CA VAL A 554 12.71 -27.80 18.62
C VAL A 554 11.89 -28.89 19.34
N ASN A 555 12.33 -29.24 20.51
CA ASN A 555 11.55 -30.05 21.46
C ASN A 555 10.48 -29.16 22.10
N THR A 556 9.23 -29.42 21.79
CA THR A 556 8.10 -28.99 22.64
C THR A 556 7.70 -30.13 23.56
N ARG A 557 8.02 -29.98 24.82
CA ARG A 557 7.32 -30.67 25.91
C ARG A 557 6.54 -29.63 26.70
N ASN A 558 5.23 -29.74 26.64
CA ASN A 558 4.33 -29.17 27.63
C ASN A 558 4.44 -29.98 28.90
N ASP A 559 4.75 -29.35 30.02
CA ASP A 559 4.31 -29.77 31.34
C ASP A 559 3.90 -28.54 32.14
N VAL A 560 2.65 -28.57 32.55
CA VAL A 560 2.00 -27.71 33.54
C VAL A 560 2.38 -28.31 34.93
N ASN A 561 2.92 -27.50 35.84
CA ASN A 561 2.43 -27.35 37.20
C ASN A 561 3.32 -26.46 38.07
N THR A 562 2.68 -25.44 38.54
CA THR A 562 2.62 -24.81 39.88
C THR A 562 3.77 -24.98 40.89
N ALA A 563 4.08 -23.80 41.44
CA ALA A 563 4.35 -23.45 42.85
C ALA A 563 5.79 -23.54 43.36
N ASP A 564 6.23 -22.36 43.72
CA ASP A 564 6.81 -21.87 44.98
C ASP A 564 8.27 -22.19 45.38
N GLU A 565 8.81 -21.08 45.89
CA GLU A 565 9.82 -20.83 46.91
C GLU A 565 11.33 -20.93 46.60
N THR A 566 11.86 -19.72 46.63
CA THR A 566 13.09 -19.23 47.34
C THR A 566 14.32 -20.16 47.45
N ALA A 567 15.44 -19.64 47.06
CA ALA A 567 16.61 -19.27 47.88
C ALA A 567 17.91 -19.15 47.06
N GLU A 568 18.66 -18.21 47.50
CA GLU A 568 20.02 -17.79 47.14
C GLU A 568 21.04 -18.96 47.08
N ALA A 569 22.06 -18.84 46.23
CA ALA A 569 23.47 -18.77 46.58
C ALA A 569 24.40 -18.88 45.37
N GLN A 570 25.33 -17.97 45.30
CA GLN A 570 26.56 -17.97 44.51
C GLN A 570 27.62 -18.87 45.11
N PRO A 571 28.86 -18.86 44.59
CA PRO A 571 29.47 -19.55 43.43
C PRO A 571 30.62 -20.47 43.85
N ALA A 572 31.10 -21.32 42.98
CA ALA A 572 32.45 -21.91 43.18
C ALA A 572 33.15 -22.26 41.85
N LYS A 573 34.37 -21.78 41.80
CA LYS A 573 35.46 -22.05 40.86
C LYS A 573 35.96 -23.49 40.98
N ASN A 574 36.45 -24.12 39.89
CA ASN A 574 37.85 -24.66 39.78
C ASN A 574 37.99 -25.46 38.48
N LYS A 575 38.92 -25.04 37.66
CA LYS A 575 40.32 -25.46 37.39
C LYS A 575 40.48 -26.91 36.86
N SER A 576 40.96 -26.91 35.61
CA SER A 576 42.16 -27.54 35.07
C SER A 576 42.28 -29.06 34.91
N LYS A 577 42.64 -29.53 33.73
CA LYS A 577 43.92 -30.10 33.29
C LYS A 577 43.77 -30.91 31.99
N LYS A 578 44.58 -30.50 31.03
CA LYS A 578 45.55 -31.23 30.17
C LYS A 578 45.49 -32.77 30.11
N ASN A 579 45.43 -33.31 28.87
CA ASN A 579 46.50 -34.13 28.21
C ASN A 579 45.96 -34.60 26.86
N LYS A 580 46.66 -34.29 25.78
CA LYS A 580 47.73 -34.95 25.01
C LYS A 580 47.47 -36.40 24.55
N GLN A 581 47.39 -36.55 23.25
CA GLN A 581 48.16 -37.42 22.33
C GLN A 581 47.26 -38.01 21.24
N LYS A 582 47.53 -37.70 20.01
CA LYS A 582 48.44 -38.21 18.97
C LYS A 582 47.81 -39.27 18.05
N GLN A 583 48.04 -39.00 16.77
CA GLN A 583 48.17 -39.92 15.62
C GLN A 583 46.87 -40.11 14.81
N ALA A 584 46.84 -39.95 13.56
CA ALA A 584 47.71 -39.77 12.38
C ALA A 584 47.01 -40.38 11.16
N GLN A 585 47.19 -39.77 10.02
CA GLN A 585 47.05 -40.33 8.68
C GLN A 585 45.63 -40.56 8.11
N GLN A 586 45.24 -40.24 6.90
CA GLN A 586 45.94 -39.97 5.65
C GLN A 586 44.95 -39.29 4.69
N GLN A 587 45.44 -38.36 3.91
CA GLN A 587 44.87 -37.86 2.67
C GLN A 587 45.04 -38.89 1.53
N PRO A 588 44.37 -38.74 0.38
CA PRO A 588 45.08 -38.18 -0.75
C PRO A 588 44.27 -37.20 -1.64
N GLN A 589 44.97 -36.19 -2.14
CA GLN A 589 44.64 -35.41 -3.32
C GLN A 589 44.97 -36.15 -4.62
N PRO A 590 44.49 -35.71 -5.77
CA PRO A 590 45.35 -35.70 -6.99
C PRO A 590 45.34 -34.37 -7.75
N LYS A 591 46.51 -33.97 -7.96
CA LYS A 591 47.31 -33.77 -9.21
C LYS A 591 47.00 -32.54 -10.06
N GLN A 592 47.98 -31.67 -9.96
CA GLN A 592 48.42 -30.59 -10.86
C GLN A 592 49.32 -31.15 -11.99
N GLU A 593 49.38 -30.48 -13.10
CA GLU A 593 50.39 -29.56 -13.67
C GLU A 593 50.79 -29.95 -15.11
N PRO A 594 51.53 -29.17 -15.95
CA PRO A 594 52.67 -28.32 -15.61
C PRO A 594 52.80 -26.93 -16.28
N LYS A 595 53.67 -26.19 -15.66
CA LYS A 595 54.26 -24.87 -15.97
C LYS A 595 55.18 -24.87 -17.18
N GLN A 596 55.39 -23.69 -17.83
CA GLN A 596 56.69 -23.21 -18.22
C GLN A 596 56.87 -21.71 -18.02
N LYS A 597 58.05 -21.39 -17.50
CA LYS A 597 58.63 -20.11 -17.14
C LYS A 597 59.08 -19.33 -18.38
N GLU A 598 59.07 -17.98 -18.33
CA GLU A 598 60.31 -17.17 -18.36
C GLU A 598 60.02 -15.69 -18.09
N ALA A 599 60.95 -15.12 -17.39
CA ALA A 599 61.04 -13.76 -16.90
C ALA A 599 61.53 -12.76 -17.96
N ARG A 600 61.05 -11.49 -17.90
CA ARG A 600 61.92 -10.29 -18.03
C ARG A 600 61.12 -9.03 -17.60
N LYS A 601 61.81 -8.20 -16.85
CA LYS A 601 61.52 -6.87 -16.31
C LYS A 601 61.63 -5.76 -17.36
N PRO A 602 61.44 -4.46 -17.04
CA PRO A 602 60.32 -3.67 -17.45
C PRO A 602 60.75 -2.53 -18.44
N GLN A 603 59.79 -2.01 -19.22
CA GLN A 603 59.95 -0.73 -19.91
C GLN A 603 58.65 0.03 -19.99
N GLN A 604 58.69 1.20 -19.39
CA GLN A 604 58.14 2.51 -19.72
C GLN A 604 56.78 2.63 -20.43
N GLU A 605 55.94 3.39 -19.75
CA GLU A 605 54.81 4.21 -20.20
C GLU A 605 54.77 4.53 -21.70
N GLN A 606 53.69 4.18 -22.36
CA GLN A 606 53.16 4.96 -23.48
C GLN A 606 51.63 4.99 -23.35
N LYS A 607 51.12 6.24 -23.25
CA LYS A 607 49.69 6.60 -23.30
C LYS A 607 49.02 6.03 -24.56
N PRO A 608 47.76 5.58 -24.48
CA PRO A 608 46.98 5.31 -25.68
C PRO A 608 46.55 6.61 -26.33
N LYS A 609 46.76 6.69 -27.65
CA LYS A 609 46.36 7.76 -28.55
C LYS A 609 44.84 7.82 -28.59
N GLU A 610 44.34 9.04 -28.44
CA GLU A 610 42.93 9.44 -28.71
C GLU A 610 42.53 9.02 -30.14
N ALA A 611 41.34 8.43 -30.25
CA ALA A 611 40.64 8.23 -31.49
C ALA A 611 40.11 9.59 -31.99
N PRO A 612 40.10 9.86 -33.30
CA PRO A 612 39.72 11.16 -33.83
C PRO A 612 38.23 11.42 -33.70
N GLN A 613 37.90 12.59 -33.20
CA GLN A 613 36.52 13.15 -33.19
C GLN A 613 36.06 13.37 -34.63
N PRO A 614 34.74 13.17 -34.93
CA PRO A 614 34.17 13.56 -36.22
C PRO A 614 34.12 15.09 -36.31
N GLN A 615 34.66 15.63 -37.39
CA GLN A 615 34.55 17.04 -37.75
C GLN A 615 33.12 17.48 -37.90
N GLU A 616 32.67 18.46 -37.13
CA GLU A 616 31.48 19.26 -37.38
C GLU A 616 31.56 19.95 -38.73
N GLN A 617 30.75 19.51 -39.68
CA GLN A 617 30.49 20.28 -40.88
C GLN A 617 29.54 21.44 -40.51
N LYS A 618 30.05 22.65 -40.62
CA LYS A 618 29.25 23.88 -40.56
C LYS A 618 28.14 23.82 -41.63
N PRO A 619 26.87 24.11 -41.25
CA PRO A 619 25.80 24.29 -42.25
C PRO A 619 26.11 25.54 -43.08
N LYS A 620 25.97 25.42 -44.39
CA LYS A 620 26.03 26.54 -45.36
C LYS A 620 24.88 27.50 -45.04
N GLU A 621 25.22 28.78 -45.00
CA GLU A 621 24.27 29.93 -44.98
C GLU A 621 23.17 29.76 -46.01
N ALA A 622 21.92 29.78 -45.55
CA ALA A 622 20.76 29.97 -46.39
C ALA A 622 20.58 31.46 -46.66
N PRO A 623 20.15 31.86 -47.88
CA PRO A 623 20.04 33.25 -48.25
C PRO A 623 18.97 34.00 -47.45
N GLN A 624 19.27 35.25 -47.09
CA GLN A 624 18.40 36.19 -46.39
C GLN A 624 17.09 36.42 -47.17
N PRO A 625 15.92 36.41 -46.54
CA PRO A 625 14.68 36.87 -47.14
C PRO A 625 14.71 38.41 -47.21
N GLN A 626 14.35 38.92 -48.37
CA GLN A 626 14.17 40.33 -48.67
C GLN A 626 13.12 40.96 -47.73
N GLN A 627 13.40 42.18 -47.27
CA GLN A 627 12.52 43.02 -46.48
C GLN A 627 11.22 43.28 -47.24
N GLU A 628 10.13 42.71 -46.81
CA GLU A 628 8.78 43.13 -47.17
C GLU A 628 8.36 44.35 -46.35
N GLN A 629 7.98 45.40 -47.08
CA GLN A 629 7.53 46.67 -46.54
C GLN A 629 6.26 46.53 -45.72
N LYS A 630 6.22 47.19 -44.59
CA LYS A 630 5.06 47.30 -43.69
C LYS A 630 3.87 47.91 -44.44
N PRO A 631 2.67 47.34 -44.41
CA PRO A 631 1.48 48.02 -44.88
C PRO A 631 1.04 49.13 -43.90
N LYS A 632 0.64 50.28 -44.47
CA LYS A 632 0.11 51.43 -43.77
C LYS A 632 -1.19 51.06 -43.00
N PRO A 633 -1.50 51.70 -41.87
CA PRO A 633 -2.71 51.42 -41.10
C PRO A 633 -3.96 51.94 -41.83
N ALA A 634 -5.00 51.12 -41.87
CA ALA A 634 -6.32 51.40 -42.38
C ALA A 634 -7.05 52.49 -41.56
N PRO A 635 -7.89 53.31 -42.12
CA PRO A 635 -8.57 54.43 -41.45
C PRO A 635 -9.72 53.93 -40.54
N LYS A 636 -9.87 54.61 -39.41
CA LYS A 636 -10.91 54.34 -38.38
C LYS A 636 -12.31 54.53 -38.96
N PRO A 637 -13.31 53.71 -38.68
CA PRO A 637 -14.69 53.96 -39.12
C PRO A 637 -15.32 55.10 -38.33
N ARG A 638 -16.02 55.97 -39.06
CA ARG A 638 -16.80 57.13 -38.59
C ARG A 638 -17.94 56.70 -37.70
N ARG A 639 -18.07 57.33 -36.54
CA ARG A 639 -19.23 57.28 -35.62
C ARG A 639 -20.49 57.70 -36.36
N LYS A 640 -21.54 56.89 -36.30
CA LYS A 640 -22.92 57.29 -36.61
C LYS A 640 -23.57 57.96 -35.40
N PRO A 641 -24.43 58.94 -35.55
CA PRO A 641 -24.94 59.77 -34.47
C PRO A 641 -26.06 59.08 -33.69
N GLN A 642 -26.11 59.39 -32.39
CA GLN A 642 -27.16 59.03 -31.45
C GLN A 642 -28.46 59.81 -31.81
N PRO A 643 -29.66 59.25 -31.68
CA PRO A 643 -30.90 60.01 -31.63
C PRO A 643 -31.13 60.53 -30.20
N LYS A 644 -31.70 61.72 -30.17
CA LYS A 644 -32.03 62.56 -29.02
C LYS A 644 -33.15 61.94 -28.16
N LYS A 645 -33.05 62.27 -26.87
CA LYS A 645 -34.10 62.21 -25.90
C LYS A 645 -35.29 63.07 -26.30
N ASP A 646 -36.48 62.54 -26.12
CA ASP A 646 -37.66 63.36 -25.85
C ASP A 646 -38.32 62.84 -24.59
N ASN A 647 -38.66 63.80 -23.77
CA ASN A 647 -39.35 63.76 -22.47
C ASN A 647 -40.83 63.41 -22.61
N GLU A 648 -41.35 63.23 -21.44
CA GLU A 648 -42.77 63.27 -20.98
C GLU A 648 -43.32 61.92 -20.60
N GLU A 649 -44.10 61.66 -19.60
CA GLU A 649 -44.55 62.50 -18.49
C GLU A 649 -45.12 61.54 -17.41
N LYS A 650 -45.16 62.00 -16.20
CA LYS A 650 -45.83 61.54 -15.01
C LYS A 650 -47.13 60.73 -15.18
N ALA A 651 -47.31 59.71 -14.40
CA ALA A 651 -48.52 59.59 -13.56
C ALA A 651 -48.28 58.62 -12.39
N ALA A 652 -48.72 59.10 -11.27
CA ALA A 652 -48.68 58.53 -9.94
C ALA A 652 -49.91 57.64 -9.67
N VAL A 653 -49.86 57.03 -8.44
CA VAL A 653 -51.04 56.61 -7.63
C VAL A 653 -51.51 55.16 -7.90
N THR A 654 -51.67 54.24 -6.98
CA THR A 654 -51.99 54.08 -5.53
C THR A 654 -51.95 52.61 -5.18
N GLU A 655 -51.49 52.31 -4.01
CA GLU A 655 -52.06 51.59 -2.86
C GLU A 655 -53.08 50.49 -3.07
N THR A 656 -52.91 49.54 -2.12
CA THR A 656 -53.88 48.58 -1.52
C THR A 656 -53.83 47.20 -2.16
N GLY A 657 -53.70 46.12 -1.43
CA GLY A 657 -54.08 45.75 -0.11
C GLY A 657 -53.59 44.33 0.27
N LEU A 658 -53.44 44.16 1.50
CA LEU A 658 -53.34 42.95 2.26
C LEU A 658 -54.21 41.77 1.79
N MET A 659 -53.67 40.55 1.88
CA MET A 659 -54.40 39.52 2.65
C MET A 659 -53.43 38.41 3.09
N VAL A 660 -53.23 38.36 4.37
CA VAL A 660 -52.70 37.27 5.21
C VAL A 660 -53.82 36.19 5.27
N ILE A 661 -53.48 34.96 5.08
CA ILE A 661 -54.19 33.83 5.67
C ILE A 661 -53.19 32.79 6.14
N GLU A 662 -52.93 32.78 7.42
CA GLU A 662 -52.54 31.62 8.23
C GLU A 662 -53.83 30.96 8.78
N PRO A 663 -53.72 29.87 9.56
CA PRO A 663 -53.59 28.46 9.28
C PRO A 663 -54.78 27.67 9.84
N THR A 664 -54.89 26.41 9.56
CA THR A 664 -55.66 25.50 10.44
C THR A 664 -55.11 24.08 10.41
N THR A 665 -54.60 23.66 11.53
CA THR A 665 -54.60 22.29 12.04
C THR A 665 -56.04 21.84 12.39
N PRO A 666 -56.37 20.56 12.36
CA PRO A 666 -56.70 19.80 13.56
C PRO A 666 -56.19 18.36 13.55
N THR A 667 -55.56 17.86 14.59
CA THR A 667 -56.04 17.22 15.85
C THR A 667 -56.78 15.86 15.68
N GLN A 668 -56.14 14.84 16.28
CA GLN A 668 -56.64 13.64 16.98
C GLN A 668 -57.22 12.46 16.21
N GLN A 669 -56.53 11.33 16.20
CA GLN A 669 -56.63 10.05 16.94
C GLN A 669 -58.06 9.44 17.11
N PRO A 670 -58.25 8.14 17.44
CA PRO A 670 -57.42 6.93 17.37
C PRO A 670 -58.18 5.70 16.83
N GLU A 671 -57.46 4.68 16.42
CA GLU A 671 -57.71 3.28 16.81
C GLU A 671 -56.51 2.43 16.39
#